data_9614720f8ae79f94dcc9836ab169d14f
#
_entry.id   9614720f8ae79f94dcc9836ab169d14f
#
_cell.length_a   1.000
_cell.length_b   1.000
_cell.length_c   1.000
_cell.angle_alpha   90.00
_cell.angle_beta   90.00
_cell.angle_gamma   90.00
#
_symmetry.space_group_name_H-M   'P 1'
#
loop_
_entity.id
_entity.type
_entity.pdbx_description
1 polymer ?
#
loop_
_entity_poly.entity_id
_entity_poly.type
_entity_poly.pdbx_seq_one_letter_code
_entity_poly.pdbx_strand_id
1 'polypeptide(L)'
;MIAKDFQEATATRIVDLFRKGHNRVLLADEVGLGKTIVAKTVVEKTGAWRKEINDPDYVVVYICSNAGIANQNCSKLGIAKENRVSISEGRLSMQHLMLAETESRTNVRLIPMTPATSFQIRSGAGTAHERALAYLIMEHSGICGSYSEELSFLMRTYFIEKPDSWQWYLEYQQWRIDQLSDKRGYLKRMKEELQNHMKPELISDVKAVCRKIRKHWDELPDNARLGSLLTWQEQKDLINQIRYCFAEISLGMLNPDLVIMDEFQRFKDLIEIDENDHSDGALLSKKFLMDNTESCVLLLSATPYKPYSTLTELTNGEETHLQGFMRVMDFLVNGKQENERFHMVWEAYSEHLSEIRGDNLSVLIASKDEAEHELYGHMCRTERRDSGIINTDKARAMSISNLSAANVSSYIELQTFMHKMGIGNFPIEYVKSAPFLMSFMNYKVKDKIDGAMAGKKYPIDPSYRNKAIKNMPMSFLRRADINEYKPLPDTNARLNTLFDEIFAKGEDRTGYPELLLWIPPANKYYKAGSRSIFEQCEGYSKTLVFSSWEMVPRVIATLTSYEAERLVNRRIGNKNIEQQTYYALPEEVDFDDGEDPKKNKRGKTRFLIREQRELVAYPSVWLAEKYEYKTYYGQELFKIRRDIKQLIKDDIDDVAAKTGIVRGSLGAKQLLSLLIYMDASLQGEERELPERLPSDEDLDTLVNMAIASPAVCLYRALDDVEDSVLRIELARTCCDQSFVSMFNRPESRSIMDAVFEGRRGFSEEKHYEQVFIYCADGNFQSMIDEYKFALGGAGEDFVEAINDSFLQTSNLPYVSQEFYRASFTDKPMKRAPRLRVHFAAGYFDAKTSDKTIQRVNNVRNAFNSPFRPFVLATTSVGQEGLDFHLYSRKVVHWNLPNNPIDVGRILRTFKIKKNVEVTDNGKIII
;
A
#
# COMPACT_ATOMS: atom_id res chain seq x y z
N MET A 1 3.94 -5.69 19.53
CA MET A 1 2.56 -6.03 19.97
C MET A 1 2.62 -7.27 20.84
N ILE A 2 2.00 -7.23 22.00
CA ILE A 2 1.93 -8.36 22.96
C ILE A 2 0.67 -9.17 22.59
N ALA A 3 0.78 -10.51 22.56
CA ALA A 3 -0.36 -11.39 22.33
C ALA A 3 -1.38 -11.27 23.48
N LYS A 4 -2.67 -11.37 23.15
CA LYS A 4 -3.75 -11.47 24.15
C LYS A 4 -3.92 -12.93 24.59
N ASP A 5 -4.54 -13.15 25.73
CA ASP A 5 -4.69 -14.49 26.33
C ASP A 5 -5.23 -15.55 25.35
N PHE A 6 -6.24 -15.19 24.55
CA PHE A 6 -6.78 -16.12 23.55
C PHE A 6 -5.82 -16.38 22.39
N GLN A 7 -5.05 -15.39 21.97
CA GLN A 7 -4.04 -15.55 20.90
C GLN A 7 -2.90 -16.44 21.41
N GLU A 8 -2.51 -16.27 22.65
CA GLU A 8 -1.52 -17.08 23.34
C GLU A 8 -2.01 -18.55 23.47
N ALA A 9 -3.27 -18.75 23.87
CA ALA A 9 -3.90 -20.09 23.97
C ALA A 9 -3.97 -20.78 22.60
N THR A 10 -4.35 -20.05 21.55
CA THR A 10 -4.38 -20.55 20.17
C THR A 10 -3.00 -20.95 19.68
N ALA A 11 -1.98 -20.10 19.89
CA ALA A 11 -0.62 -20.40 19.50
C ALA A 11 -0.05 -21.61 20.25
N THR A 12 -0.33 -21.73 21.55
CA THR A 12 0.06 -22.89 22.35
C THR A 12 -0.57 -24.16 21.79
N ARG A 13 -1.88 -24.14 21.48
CA ARG A 13 -2.58 -25.28 20.88
C ARG A 13 -1.95 -25.72 19.55
N ILE A 14 -1.59 -24.78 18.68
CA ILE A 14 -0.92 -25.08 17.39
C ILE A 14 0.42 -25.77 17.64
N VAL A 15 1.24 -25.27 18.55
CA VAL A 15 2.54 -25.87 18.83
C VAL A 15 2.41 -27.24 19.50
N ASP A 16 1.39 -27.43 20.35
CA ASP A 16 1.09 -28.75 20.94
C ASP A 16 0.66 -29.78 19.87
N LEU A 17 -0.07 -29.33 18.82
CA LEU A 17 -0.39 -30.20 17.68
C LEU A 17 0.88 -30.58 16.91
N PHE A 18 1.79 -29.65 16.65
CA PHE A 18 3.08 -29.96 16.03
C PHE A 18 3.90 -30.95 16.87
N ARG A 19 3.98 -30.74 18.18
CA ARG A 19 4.67 -31.68 19.11
C ARG A 19 4.08 -33.09 19.13
N LYS A 20 2.78 -33.22 18.81
CA LYS A 20 2.08 -34.50 18.68
C LYS A 20 2.25 -35.17 17.33
N GLY A 21 2.96 -34.52 16.39
CA GLY A 21 3.21 -35.07 15.06
C GLY A 21 2.18 -34.63 13.98
N HIS A 22 1.23 -33.73 14.33
CA HIS A 22 0.36 -33.11 13.33
C HIS A 22 1.12 -31.97 12.65
N ASN A 23 1.96 -32.30 11.67
CA ASN A 23 2.87 -31.32 11.04
C ASN A 23 2.16 -30.26 10.18
N ARG A 24 0.87 -30.37 9.93
CA ARG A 24 0.07 -29.43 9.14
C ARG A 24 -1.15 -28.99 9.92
N VAL A 25 -1.24 -27.70 10.19
CA VAL A 25 -2.32 -27.12 11.01
C VAL A 25 -2.90 -25.90 10.31
N LEU A 26 -4.23 -25.79 10.32
CA LEU A 26 -4.97 -24.64 9.83
C LEU A 26 -5.41 -23.75 11.01
N LEU A 27 -5.04 -22.46 10.95
CA LEU A 27 -5.61 -21.42 11.79
C LEU A 27 -6.77 -20.75 11.04
N ALA A 28 -8.00 -21.10 11.41
CA ALA A 28 -9.24 -20.63 10.77
C ALA A 28 -9.98 -19.56 11.59
N ASP A 29 -9.25 -18.72 12.31
CA ASP A 29 -9.80 -17.64 13.14
C ASP A 29 -10.60 -16.64 12.32
N GLU A 30 -11.65 -16.08 12.91
CA GLU A 30 -12.41 -15.00 12.30
C GLU A 30 -11.52 -13.80 11.95
N VAL A 31 -11.99 -12.99 10.99
CA VAL A 31 -11.30 -11.75 10.58
C VAL A 31 -11.17 -10.80 11.77
N GLY A 32 -9.99 -10.18 11.91
CA GLY A 32 -9.73 -9.19 12.94
C GLY A 32 -9.35 -9.76 14.31
N LEU A 33 -9.21 -11.09 14.46
CA LEU A 33 -8.70 -11.72 15.69
C LEU A 33 -7.17 -11.69 15.80
N GLY A 34 -6.49 -11.19 14.78
CA GLY A 34 -5.02 -11.00 14.81
C GLY A 34 -4.23 -12.26 14.48
N LYS A 35 -4.62 -13.01 13.43
CA LYS A 35 -3.88 -14.19 12.94
C LYS A 35 -2.38 -13.98 12.82
N THR A 36 -1.94 -12.80 12.39
CA THR A 36 -0.50 -12.45 12.30
C THR A 36 0.17 -12.42 13.68
N ILE A 37 -0.55 -12.02 14.74
CA ILE A 37 -0.03 -12.04 16.12
C ILE A 37 0.08 -13.49 16.62
N VAL A 38 -0.93 -14.32 16.32
CA VAL A 38 -0.87 -15.75 16.63
C VAL A 38 0.30 -16.40 15.90
N ALA A 39 0.48 -16.09 14.60
CA ALA A 39 1.61 -16.60 13.82
C ALA A 39 2.96 -16.16 14.41
N LYS A 40 3.10 -14.90 14.85
CA LYS A 40 4.28 -14.42 15.57
C LYS A 40 4.55 -15.27 16.83
N THR A 41 3.52 -15.48 17.65
CA THR A 41 3.66 -16.27 18.88
C THR A 41 4.00 -17.74 18.58
N VAL A 42 3.47 -18.31 17.49
CA VAL A 42 3.87 -19.66 17.01
C VAL A 42 5.35 -19.66 16.60
N VAL A 43 5.82 -18.65 15.84
CA VAL A 43 7.25 -18.53 15.47
C VAL A 43 8.13 -18.52 16.72
N GLU A 44 7.77 -17.73 17.72
CA GLU A 44 8.52 -17.63 18.98
C GLU A 44 8.54 -18.96 19.76
N LYS A 45 7.39 -19.62 19.90
CA LYS A 45 7.26 -20.90 20.62
C LYS A 45 7.93 -22.05 19.88
N THR A 46 7.81 -22.13 18.56
CA THR A 46 8.48 -23.16 17.76
C THR A 46 10.00 -22.96 17.78
N GLY A 47 10.48 -21.72 17.70
CA GLY A 47 11.91 -21.43 17.87
C GLY A 47 12.44 -21.79 19.26
N ALA A 48 11.63 -21.62 20.32
CA ALA A 48 11.98 -22.09 21.65
C ALA A 48 12.04 -23.63 21.73
N TRP A 49 11.05 -24.31 21.12
CA TRP A 49 11.00 -25.77 21.05
C TRP A 49 12.22 -26.35 20.30
N ARG A 50 12.66 -25.74 19.17
CA ARG A 50 13.87 -26.19 18.44
C ARG A 50 15.12 -26.12 19.34
N LYS A 51 15.24 -25.07 20.13
CA LYS A 51 16.35 -24.96 21.13
C LYS A 51 16.28 -26.04 22.20
N GLU A 52 15.10 -26.43 22.67
CA GLU A 52 14.91 -27.52 23.65
C GLU A 52 15.40 -28.87 23.11
N ILE A 53 15.31 -29.12 21.81
CA ILE A 53 15.78 -30.36 21.16
C ILE A 53 17.22 -30.25 20.62
N ASN A 54 17.97 -29.23 21.05
CA ASN A 54 19.36 -28.96 20.64
C ASN A 54 19.55 -28.72 19.12
N ASP A 55 18.53 -28.17 18.45
CA ASP A 55 18.62 -27.74 17.06
C ASP A 55 18.48 -26.20 17.04
N PRO A 56 19.60 -25.46 17.05
CA PRO A 56 19.57 -24.01 17.13
C PRO A 56 19.23 -23.33 15.79
N ASP A 57 19.36 -24.04 14.67
CA ASP A 57 19.03 -23.53 13.35
C ASP A 57 17.50 -23.50 13.18
N TYR A 58 16.97 -22.32 12.79
CA TYR A 58 15.55 -22.12 12.66
C TYR A 58 15.21 -21.31 11.43
N VAL A 59 14.69 -22.00 10.41
CA VAL A 59 14.31 -21.43 9.13
C VAL A 59 12.80 -21.32 9.02
N VAL A 60 12.29 -20.08 8.95
CA VAL A 60 10.87 -19.77 8.76
C VAL A 60 10.64 -19.28 7.34
N VAL A 61 9.77 -19.94 6.60
CA VAL A 61 9.30 -19.49 5.30
C VAL A 61 7.91 -18.88 5.45
N TYR A 62 7.72 -17.65 4.96
CA TYR A 62 6.45 -16.96 4.99
C TYR A 62 5.94 -16.74 3.56
N ILE A 63 4.86 -17.43 3.21
CA ILE A 63 4.23 -17.37 1.87
C ILE A 63 2.95 -16.54 1.95
N CYS A 64 2.83 -15.52 1.12
CA CYS A 64 1.62 -14.70 1.03
C CYS A 64 1.34 -14.24 -0.42
N SER A 65 0.17 -13.68 -0.66
CA SER A 65 -0.33 -13.39 -2.01
C SER A 65 0.47 -12.33 -2.78
N ASN A 66 1.08 -11.35 -2.08
CA ASN A 66 1.86 -10.29 -2.74
C ASN A 66 2.98 -9.72 -1.86
N ALA A 67 3.95 -9.05 -2.50
CA ALA A 67 5.12 -8.50 -1.85
C ALA A 67 4.81 -7.39 -0.82
N GLY A 68 3.72 -6.62 -1.01
CA GLY A 68 3.32 -5.57 -0.06
C GLY A 68 2.87 -6.16 1.28
N ILE A 69 2.10 -7.25 1.24
CA ILE A 69 1.67 -8.00 2.43
C ILE A 69 2.87 -8.65 3.11
N ALA A 70 3.77 -9.24 2.32
CA ALA A 70 4.98 -9.85 2.85
C ALA A 70 5.83 -8.85 3.63
N ASN A 71 6.11 -7.67 3.08
CA ASN A 71 6.86 -6.61 3.76
C ASN A 71 6.21 -6.18 5.08
N GLN A 72 4.90 -5.98 5.06
CA GLN A 72 4.15 -5.58 6.25
C GLN A 72 4.18 -6.65 7.34
N ASN A 73 3.89 -7.91 6.98
CA ASN A 73 3.71 -8.96 7.97
C ASN A 73 5.04 -9.53 8.48
N CYS A 74 6.08 -9.62 7.63
CA CYS A 74 7.41 -10.04 8.07
C CYS A 74 7.98 -9.14 9.17
N SER A 75 7.66 -7.83 9.15
CA SER A 75 8.07 -6.92 10.23
C SER A 75 7.39 -7.23 11.58
N LYS A 76 6.24 -7.88 11.56
CA LYS A 76 5.43 -8.21 12.74
C LYS A 76 5.72 -9.60 13.32
N LEU A 77 6.45 -10.48 12.60
CA LEU A 77 6.70 -11.86 13.02
C LEU A 77 7.78 -12.03 14.10
N GLY A 78 8.34 -10.95 14.63
CA GLY A 78 9.26 -10.99 15.78
C GLY A 78 10.68 -11.42 15.45
N ILE A 79 11.04 -11.62 14.18
CA ILE A 79 12.41 -11.92 13.75
C ILE A 79 13.12 -10.60 13.40
N ALA A 80 14.34 -10.41 13.85
CA ALA A 80 15.14 -9.20 13.66
C ALA A 80 15.35 -8.87 12.17
N LYS A 81 15.45 -7.58 11.82
CA LYS A 81 15.50 -7.09 10.42
C LYS A 81 16.69 -7.69 9.65
N GLU A 82 17.83 -7.82 10.31
CA GLU A 82 19.06 -8.41 9.78
C GLU A 82 18.95 -9.90 9.43
N ASN A 83 17.95 -10.59 10.01
CA ASN A 83 17.69 -12.02 9.80
C ASN A 83 16.60 -12.28 8.75
N ARG A 84 16.14 -11.24 8.07
CA ARG A 84 15.10 -11.32 7.03
C ARG A 84 15.71 -11.20 5.66
N VAL A 85 15.35 -12.13 4.78
CA VAL A 85 15.71 -12.05 3.37
C VAL A 85 14.84 -10.98 2.67
N SER A 86 15.42 -10.22 1.74
CA SER A 86 14.69 -9.22 0.97
C SER A 86 13.67 -9.88 0.03
N ILE A 87 12.47 -9.32 -0.03
CA ILE A 87 11.40 -9.83 -0.92
C ILE A 87 11.72 -9.65 -2.40
N SER A 88 12.43 -8.58 -2.77
CA SER A 88 12.86 -8.36 -4.16
C SER A 88 13.77 -9.46 -4.69
N GLU A 89 14.43 -10.15 -3.78
CA GLU A 89 15.35 -11.26 -4.03
C GLU A 89 14.74 -12.63 -3.70
N GLY A 90 13.47 -12.68 -3.30
CA GLY A 90 12.70 -13.89 -2.92
C GLY A 90 12.40 -14.86 -4.06
N ARG A 91 13.17 -14.82 -5.16
CA ARG A 91 13.05 -15.76 -6.27
C ARG A 91 13.75 -17.06 -5.92
N LEU A 92 13.06 -18.19 -6.11
CA LEU A 92 13.62 -19.51 -5.78
C LEU A 92 14.98 -19.75 -6.42
N SER A 93 15.18 -19.34 -7.67
CA SER A 93 16.45 -19.51 -8.38
C SER A 93 17.64 -18.73 -7.79
N MET A 94 17.43 -17.86 -6.80
CA MET A 94 18.47 -17.09 -6.11
C MET A 94 18.60 -17.44 -4.63
N GLN A 95 17.69 -18.24 -4.07
CA GLN A 95 17.66 -18.51 -2.63
C GLN A 95 18.92 -19.22 -2.11
N HIS A 96 19.59 -20.04 -2.93
CA HIS A 96 20.85 -20.68 -2.58
C HIS A 96 21.94 -19.67 -2.16
N LEU A 97 22.03 -18.49 -2.81
CA LEU A 97 22.97 -17.43 -2.43
C LEU A 97 22.52 -16.73 -1.14
N MET A 98 21.21 -16.41 -1.04
CA MET A 98 20.63 -15.79 0.13
C MET A 98 20.81 -16.63 1.40
N LEU A 99 20.63 -17.93 1.29
CA LEU A 99 20.90 -18.88 2.39
C LEU A 99 22.37 -18.81 2.81
N ALA A 100 23.30 -18.85 1.84
CA ALA A 100 24.73 -18.77 2.14
C ALA A 100 25.13 -17.43 2.79
N GLU A 101 24.52 -16.31 2.39
CA GLU A 101 24.75 -14.99 3.00
C GLU A 101 24.25 -14.93 4.45
N THR A 102 23.14 -15.58 4.73
CA THR A 102 22.51 -15.56 6.07
C THR A 102 23.09 -16.60 7.02
N GLU A 103 23.53 -17.76 6.52
CA GLU A 103 24.20 -18.81 7.32
C GLU A 103 25.40 -18.28 8.11
N SER A 104 26.07 -17.27 7.59
CA SER A 104 27.21 -16.65 8.24
C SER A 104 26.85 -15.69 9.39
N ARG A 105 25.58 -15.31 9.54
CA ARG A 105 25.16 -14.23 10.43
C ARG A 105 24.35 -14.70 11.63
N THR A 106 23.40 -15.60 11.43
CA THR A 106 22.49 -16.04 12.51
C THR A 106 21.87 -17.41 12.23
N ASN A 107 21.50 -18.10 13.32
CA ASN A 107 20.81 -19.39 13.24
C ASN A 107 19.28 -19.24 13.01
N VAL A 108 18.72 -18.02 13.05
CA VAL A 108 17.29 -17.78 12.85
C VAL A 108 17.09 -16.97 11.59
N ARG A 109 16.29 -17.45 10.63
CA ARG A 109 16.10 -16.86 9.31
C ARG A 109 14.64 -16.78 8.93
N LEU A 110 14.20 -15.67 8.34
CA LEU A 110 12.87 -15.47 7.78
C LEU A 110 12.97 -15.24 6.26
N ILE A 111 12.33 -16.10 5.50
CA ILE A 111 12.34 -16.08 4.04
C ILE A 111 10.93 -15.81 3.52
N PRO A 112 10.64 -14.59 3.06
CA PRO A 112 9.37 -14.27 2.44
C PRO A 112 9.30 -14.76 1.00
N MET A 113 8.19 -15.37 0.63
CA MET A 113 7.90 -15.84 -0.73
C MET A 113 6.52 -15.39 -1.20
N THR A 114 6.37 -15.18 -2.52
CA THR A 114 5.07 -14.96 -3.12
C THR A 114 4.90 -15.88 -4.34
N PRO A 115 3.70 -16.45 -4.57
CA PRO A 115 3.50 -17.42 -5.66
C PRO A 115 3.88 -16.87 -7.02
N ALA A 116 3.53 -15.61 -7.29
CA ALA A 116 3.80 -14.96 -8.58
C ALA A 116 5.30 -14.73 -8.87
N THR A 117 6.14 -14.56 -7.83
CA THR A 117 7.57 -14.30 -8.01
C THR A 117 8.42 -15.53 -7.77
N SER A 118 8.05 -16.38 -6.83
CA SER A 118 8.87 -17.51 -6.40
C SER A 118 8.59 -18.78 -7.20
N PHE A 119 7.33 -19.08 -7.52
CA PHE A 119 6.91 -20.34 -8.14
C PHE A 119 6.60 -20.23 -9.64
N GLN A 120 6.45 -19.05 -10.21
CA GLN A 120 6.23 -18.86 -11.65
C GLN A 120 7.55 -18.60 -12.39
N ILE A 121 8.21 -19.63 -12.81
CA ILE A 121 9.50 -19.50 -13.50
C ILE A 121 9.32 -19.19 -14.99
N ARG A 122 8.26 -19.67 -15.65
CA ARG A 122 8.03 -19.55 -17.12
C ARG A 122 7.42 -18.20 -17.57
N SER A 123 7.00 -17.32 -16.68
CA SER A 123 6.31 -16.08 -17.08
C SER A 123 7.19 -15.01 -17.75
N GLY A 124 8.49 -15.21 -17.83
CA GLY A 124 9.47 -14.32 -18.44
C GLY A 124 10.85 -14.97 -18.48
N ALA A 125 11.89 -14.25 -18.84
CA ALA A 125 13.27 -14.75 -18.79
C ALA A 125 14.00 -14.45 -17.48
N GLY A 126 13.27 -14.13 -16.42
CA GLY A 126 13.84 -13.73 -15.15
C GLY A 126 14.42 -12.30 -15.12
N THR A 127 14.94 -11.89 -13.98
CA THR A 127 15.63 -10.61 -13.83
C THR A 127 17.07 -10.69 -14.32
N ALA A 128 17.69 -9.53 -14.54
CA ALA A 128 19.10 -9.47 -14.88
C ALA A 128 19.99 -10.03 -13.75
N HIS A 129 19.61 -9.79 -12.50
CA HIS A 129 20.28 -10.34 -11.32
C HIS A 129 20.25 -11.86 -11.27
N GLU A 130 19.10 -12.50 -11.55
CA GLU A 130 19.00 -13.97 -11.63
C GLU A 130 19.93 -14.54 -12.70
N ARG A 131 19.86 -13.96 -13.90
CA ARG A 131 20.66 -14.46 -15.05
C ARG A 131 22.15 -14.26 -14.83
N ALA A 132 22.57 -13.13 -14.25
CA ALA A 132 23.96 -12.86 -13.91
C ALA A 132 24.49 -13.83 -12.86
N LEU A 133 23.71 -14.12 -11.82
CA LEU A 133 24.07 -15.09 -10.79
C LEU A 133 24.19 -16.51 -11.39
N ALA A 134 23.19 -16.94 -12.16
CA ALA A 134 23.22 -18.25 -12.83
C ALA A 134 24.43 -18.39 -13.77
N TYR A 135 24.74 -17.34 -14.54
CA TYR A 135 25.93 -17.31 -15.39
C TYR A 135 27.21 -17.52 -14.57
N LEU A 136 27.43 -16.74 -13.52
CA LEU A 136 28.66 -16.83 -12.71
C LEU A 136 28.85 -18.19 -12.07
N ILE A 137 27.77 -18.81 -11.58
CA ILE A 137 27.85 -20.14 -10.97
C ILE A 137 28.12 -21.22 -12.06
N MET A 138 27.46 -21.14 -13.21
CA MET A 138 27.72 -22.06 -14.34
C MET A 138 29.14 -21.93 -14.87
N GLU A 139 29.68 -20.73 -14.94
CA GLU A 139 31.08 -20.45 -15.32
C GLU A 139 32.04 -21.08 -14.31
N HIS A 140 31.85 -20.80 -13.00
CA HIS A 140 32.68 -21.38 -11.94
C HIS A 140 32.57 -22.90 -11.85
N SER A 141 31.45 -23.49 -12.17
CA SER A 141 31.28 -24.94 -12.20
C SER A 141 32.07 -25.61 -13.31
N GLY A 142 32.41 -24.88 -14.37
CA GLY A 142 33.02 -25.39 -15.60
C GLY A 142 32.09 -26.25 -16.47
N ILE A 143 30.78 -26.25 -16.20
CA ILE A 143 29.80 -27.13 -16.88
C ILE A 143 29.69 -26.84 -18.39
N CYS A 144 29.91 -25.60 -18.80
CA CYS A 144 29.89 -25.16 -20.19
C CYS A 144 31.27 -25.27 -20.89
N GLY A 145 32.33 -25.65 -20.18
CA GLY A 145 33.68 -25.78 -20.74
C GLY A 145 34.25 -24.43 -21.17
N SER A 146 34.71 -24.32 -22.43
CA SER A 146 35.34 -23.09 -22.95
C SER A 146 34.35 -22.06 -23.53
N TYR A 147 33.06 -22.15 -23.22
CA TYR A 147 32.01 -21.30 -23.79
C TYR A 147 31.57 -20.19 -22.85
N SER A 148 32.46 -19.57 -22.05
CA SER A 148 32.11 -18.56 -21.04
C SER A 148 31.55 -17.29 -21.69
N GLU A 149 32.20 -16.74 -22.70
CA GLU A 149 31.77 -15.50 -23.36
C GLU A 149 30.43 -15.68 -24.09
N GLU A 150 30.26 -16.81 -24.78
CA GLU A 150 29.02 -17.13 -25.51
C GLU A 150 27.86 -17.36 -24.53
N LEU A 151 28.10 -17.98 -23.38
CA LEU A 151 27.13 -18.16 -22.34
C LEU A 151 26.72 -16.80 -21.74
N SER A 152 27.69 -15.91 -21.49
CA SER A 152 27.40 -14.53 -21.04
C SER A 152 26.53 -13.80 -22.06
N PHE A 153 26.83 -13.91 -23.33
CA PHE A 153 26.06 -13.34 -24.42
C PHE A 153 24.63 -13.90 -24.48
N LEU A 154 24.46 -15.22 -24.36
CA LEU A 154 23.15 -15.88 -24.28
C LEU A 154 22.30 -15.36 -23.13
N MET A 155 22.89 -15.22 -21.94
CA MET A 155 22.18 -14.80 -20.73
C MET A 155 21.83 -13.29 -20.73
N ARG A 156 22.59 -12.46 -21.43
CA ARG A 156 22.37 -11.02 -21.60
C ARG A 156 21.32 -10.69 -22.64
N THR A 157 21.42 -11.33 -23.81
CA THR A 157 20.75 -10.94 -25.06
C THR A 157 19.24 -10.81 -24.94
N TYR A 158 18.63 -9.95 -25.72
CA TYR A 158 17.21 -9.50 -25.72
C TYR A 158 16.73 -8.74 -24.48
N PHE A 159 17.38 -8.89 -23.32
CA PHE A 159 16.85 -8.38 -22.05
C PHE A 159 17.62 -7.17 -21.51
N ILE A 160 18.81 -6.95 -22.00
CA ILE A 160 19.67 -5.82 -21.63
C ILE A 160 20.26 -5.18 -22.87
N GLU A 161 19.81 -3.97 -23.16
CA GLU A 161 20.22 -3.25 -24.38
C GLU A 161 21.68 -2.76 -24.34
N LYS A 162 22.21 -2.47 -23.15
CA LYS A 162 23.55 -1.90 -22.99
C LYS A 162 24.51 -2.90 -22.36
N PRO A 163 25.69 -3.15 -23.00
CA PRO A 163 26.73 -4.00 -22.43
C PRO A 163 27.18 -3.61 -21.03
N ASP A 164 27.35 -2.31 -20.78
CA ASP A 164 27.80 -1.77 -19.47
C ASP A 164 26.83 -2.11 -18.32
N SER A 165 25.53 -2.16 -18.62
CA SER A 165 24.52 -2.54 -17.62
C SER A 165 24.66 -4.02 -17.24
N TRP A 166 25.01 -4.90 -18.20
CA TRP A 166 25.22 -6.32 -17.91
C TRP A 166 26.47 -6.54 -17.05
N GLN A 167 27.56 -5.85 -17.37
CA GLN A 167 28.78 -5.88 -16.58
C GLN A 167 28.54 -5.48 -15.14
N TRP A 168 27.76 -4.44 -14.90
CA TRP A 168 27.36 -4.02 -13.55
C TRP A 168 26.63 -5.13 -12.78
N TYR A 169 25.71 -5.87 -13.44
CA TYR A 169 25.00 -6.98 -12.77
C TYR A 169 25.95 -8.13 -12.44
N LEU A 170 26.93 -8.43 -13.30
CA LEU A 170 27.94 -9.44 -13.03
C LEU A 170 28.82 -9.04 -11.84
N GLU A 171 29.33 -7.81 -11.85
CA GLU A 171 30.16 -7.28 -10.77
C GLU A 171 29.42 -7.25 -9.43
N TYR A 172 28.16 -6.88 -9.44
CA TYR A 172 27.32 -6.87 -8.23
C TYR A 172 27.13 -8.29 -7.67
N GLN A 173 26.78 -9.28 -8.51
CA GLN A 173 26.62 -10.65 -8.02
C GLN A 173 27.95 -11.28 -7.62
N GLN A 174 29.03 -10.97 -8.33
CA GLN A 174 30.37 -11.42 -7.97
C GLN A 174 30.80 -10.85 -6.61
N TRP A 175 30.57 -9.56 -6.39
CA TRP A 175 30.81 -8.92 -5.10
C TRP A 175 30.05 -9.62 -3.97
N ARG A 176 28.78 -9.97 -4.16
CA ARG A 176 27.98 -10.71 -3.16
C ARG A 176 28.61 -12.06 -2.83
N ILE A 177 29.01 -12.83 -3.87
CA ILE A 177 29.69 -14.12 -3.67
C ILE A 177 31.01 -13.93 -2.93
N ASP A 178 31.72 -12.83 -3.19
CA ASP A 178 33.01 -12.53 -2.56
C ASP A 178 32.86 -12.15 -1.07
N GLN A 179 31.68 -11.65 -0.66
CA GLN A 179 31.37 -11.32 0.75
C GLN A 179 31.00 -12.55 1.61
N LEU A 180 30.81 -13.73 0.99
CA LEU A 180 30.47 -14.93 1.75
C LEU A 180 31.63 -15.36 2.65
N SER A 181 31.33 -15.73 3.88
CA SER A 181 32.30 -16.24 4.86
C SER A 181 32.97 -17.53 4.40
N ASP A 182 32.24 -18.42 3.71
CA ASP A 182 32.76 -19.65 3.08
C ASP A 182 32.45 -19.68 1.56
N LYS A 183 33.04 -18.73 0.85
CA LYS A 183 32.96 -18.66 -0.63
C LYS A 183 33.37 -20.00 -1.30
N ARG A 184 34.44 -20.62 -0.81
CA ARG A 184 34.94 -21.85 -1.43
C ARG A 184 33.97 -23.02 -1.24
N GLY A 185 33.45 -23.21 -0.05
CA GLY A 185 32.43 -24.22 0.26
C GLY A 185 31.17 -24.02 -0.55
N TYR A 186 30.67 -22.79 -0.63
CA TYR A 186 29.48 -22.42 -1.42
C TYR A 186 29.68 -22.77 -2.91
N LEU A 187 30.75 -22.33 -3.55
CA LEU A 187 31.00 -22.60 -4.97
C LEU A 187 31.22 -24.10 -5.26
N LYS A 188 31.86 -24.81 -4.32
CA LYS A 188 32.02 -26.27 -4.43
C LYS A 188 30.66 -26.98 -4.36
N ARG A 189 29.81 -26.61 -3.37
CA ARG A 189 28.47 -27.15 -3.22
C ARG A 189 27.61 -26.86 -4.44
N MET A 190 27.61 -25.63 -4.94
CA MET A 190 26.86 -25.26 -6.14
C MET A 190 27.31 -26.02 -7.39
N LYS A 191 28.59 -26.32 -7.51
CA LYS A 191 29.13 -27.17 -8.60
C LYS A 191 28.60 -28.60 -8.51
N GLU A 192 28.62 -29.21 -7.33
CA GLU A 192 28.09 -30.54 -7.08
C GLU A 192 26.59 -30.62 -7.35
N GLU A 193 25.82 -29.65 -6.84
CA GLU A 193 24.39 -29.58 -7.07
C GLU A 193 24.01 -29.37 -8.54
N LEU A 194 24.74 -28.53 -9.28
CA LEU A 194 24.52 -28.37 -10.71
C LEU A 194 24.79 -29.65 -11.49
N GLN A 195 25.84 -30.41 -11.12
CA GLN A 195 26.15 -31.71 -11.77
C GLN A 195 25.05 -32.73 -11.51
N ASN A 196 24.39 -32.70 -10.35
CA ASN A 196 23.34 -33.63 -9.98
C ASN A 196 21.96 -33.26 -10.59
N HIS A 197 21.62 -31.97 -10.68
CA HIS A 197 20.30 -31.50 -11.07
C HIS A 197 20.22 -31.07 -12.56
N MET A 198 21.34 -30.61 -13.17
CA MET A 198 21.29 -30.15 -14.55
C MET A 198 21.35 -31.34 -15.53
N LYS A 199 20.23 -31.60 -16.20
CA LYS A 199 20.11 -32.73 -17.13
C LYS A 199 21.13 -32.65 -18.24
N PRO A 200 21.71 -33.78 -18.68
CA PRO A 200 22.69 -33.83 -19.77
C PRO A 200 22.17 -33.20 -21.07
N GLU A 201 20.86 -33.34 -21.35
CA GLU A 201 20.21 -32.78 -22.54
C GLU A 201 20.29 -31.23 -22.47
N LEU A 202 19.95 -30.62 -21.34
CA LEU A 202 20.02 -29.17 -21.15
C LEU A 202 21.47 -28.65 -21.35
N ILE A 203 22.45 -29.34 -20.78
CA ILE A 203 23.86 -28.98 -20.96
C ILE A 203 24.24 -29.05 -22.43
N SER A 204 23.78 -30.08 -23.15
CA SER A 204 24.02 -30.26 -24.58
C SER A 204 23.39 -29.14 -25.41
N ASP A 205 22.16 -28.74 -25.08
CA ASP A 205 21.43 -27.67 -25.76
C ASP A 205 22.10 -26.31 -25.54
N VAL A 206 22.49 -25.98 -24.29
CA VAL A 206 23.27 -24.78 -23.98
C VAL A 206 24.57 -24.74 -24.78
N LYS A 207 25.34 -25.86 -24.80
CA LYS A 207 26.58 -25.95 -25.57
C LYS A 207 26.36 -25.86 -27.07
N ALA A 208 25.24 -26.39 -27.59
CA ALA A 208 24.91 -26.31 -29.01
C ALA A 208 24.63 -24.85 -29.41
N VAL A 209 23.90 -24.12 -28.56
CA VAL A 209 23.62 -22.69 -28.77
C VAL A 209 24.91 -21.86 -28.66
N CYS A 210 25.74 -22.11 -27.66
CA CYS A 210 27.04 -21.43 -27.51
C CYS A 210 27.95 -21.69 -28.75
N ARG A 211 27.96 -22.88 -29.30
CA ARG A 211 28.68 -23.18 -30.56
C ARG A 211 28.16 -22.38 -31.76
N LYS A 212 26.84 -22.22 -31.87
CA LYS A 212 26.24 -21.39 -32.93
C LYS A 212 26.65 -19.92 -32.75
N ILE A 213 26.61 -19.38 -31.54
CA ILE A 213 27.02 -18.02 -31.19
C ILE A 213 28.50 -17.83 -31.58
N ARG A 214 29.40 -18.74 -31.20
CA ARG A 214 30.83 -18.67 -31.50
C ARG A 214 31.10 -18.65 -33.01
N LYS A 215 30.36 -19.44 -33.76
CA LYS A 215 30.53 -19.52 -35.22
C LYS A 215 30.18 -18.20 -35.93
N HIS A 216 29.28 -17.41 -35.38
CA HIS A 216 28.80 -16.17 -35.97
C HIS A 216 29.19 -14.93 -35.13
N TRP A 217 30.22 -15.04 -34.28
CA TRP A 217 30.61 -14.01 -33.35
C TRP A 217 30.88 -12.66 -34.01
N ASP A 218 31.60 -12.63 -35.11
CA ASP A 218 31.95 -11.43 -35.87
C ASP A 218 30.75 -10.81 -36.64
N GLU A 219 29.66 -11.54 -36.78
CA GLU A 219 28.44 -11.10 -37.46
C GLU A 219 27.39 -10.59 -36.49
N LEU A 220 27.59 -10.76 -35.18
CA LEU A 220 26.64 -10.37 -34.15
C LEU A 220 26.75 -8.87 -33.87
N PRO A 221 25.64 -8.11 -33.95
CA PRO A 221 25.65 -6.70 -33.58
C PRO A 221 25.86 -6.52 -32.07
N ASP A 222 26.54 -5.44 -31.69
CA ASP A 222 26.70 -5.04 -30.25
C ASP A 222 25.39 -4.99 -29.46
N ASN A 223 24.29 -4.71 -30.14
CA ASN A 223 22.94 -4.67 -29.60
C ASN A 223 22.27 -6.05 -29.44
N ALA A 224 23.02 -7.10 -29.59
CA ALA A 224 22.75 -8.45 -29.13
C ALA A 224 21.35 -9.02 -29.42
N ARG A 225 20.79 -8.83 -30.63
CA ARG A 225 19.61 -9.57 -31.06
C ARG A 225 20.07 -10.86 -31.77
N LEU A 226 19.87 -12.02 -31.12
CA LEU A 226 20.12 -13.34 -31.70
C LEU A 226 19.11 -13.71 -32.82
N GLY A 227 18.30 -12.78 -33.29
CA GLY A 227 17.17 -13.03 -34.17
C GLY A 227 17.42 -13.80 -35.46
N SER A 228 18.67 -13.95 -35.89
CA SER A 228 19.10 -14.86 -36.98
C SER A 228 19.53 -16.25 -36.50
N LEU A 229 19.88 -16.43 -35.23
CA LEU A 229 20.40 -17.66 -34.65
C LEU A 229 19.42 -18.38 -33.74
N LEU A 230 18.63 -17.61 -32.98
CA LEU A 230 17.59 -18.07 -32.03
C LEU A 230 16.42 -17.10 -32.01
N THR A 231 15.21 -17.65 -31.99
CA THR A 231 14.04 -16.85 -31.72
C THR A 231 14.03 -16.41 -30.22
N TRP A 232 13.33 -15.31 -29.92
CA TRP A 232 13.14 -14.88 -28.55
C TRP A 232 12.51 -15.97 -27.66
N GLN A 233 11.60 -16.75 -28.18
CA GLN A 233 10.96 -17.86 -27.47
C GLN A 233 11.94 -18.98 -27.12
N GLU A 234 12.75 -19.43 -28.07
CA GLU A 234 13.76 -20.47 -27.83
C GLU A 234 14.78 -20.03 -26.79
N GLN A 235 15.26 -18.79 -26.86
CA GLN A 235 16.19 -18.25 -25.86
C GLN A 235 15.54 -18.19 -24.46
N LYS A 236 14.31 -17.68 -24.38
CA LYS A 236 13.55 -17.63 -23.15
C LYS A 236 13.35 -19.02 -22.55
N ASP A 237 12.96 -19.98 -23.33
CA ASP A 237 12.69 -21.34 -22.85
C ASP A 237 13.97 -22.00 -22.32
N LEU A 238 15.12 -21.77 -22.95
CA LEU A 238 16.43 -22.29 -22.50
C LEU A 238 16.83 -21.63 -21.16
N ILE A 239 16.71 -20.31 -21.05
CA ILE A 239 16.96 -19.56 -19.78
C ILE A 239 16.02 -20.05 -18.69
N ASN A 240 14.75 -20.30 -18.98
CA ASN A 240 13.79 -20.78 -18.00
C ASN A 240 14.11 -22.19 -17.50
N GLN A 241 14.62 -23.07 -18.34
CA GLN A 241 15.10 -24.40 -17.91
C GLN A 241 16.32 -24.29 -16.99
N ILE A 242 17.23 -23.36 -17.26
CA ILE A 242 18.36 -23.07 -16.37
C ILE A 242 17.84 -22.54 -15.02
N ARG A 243 16.95 -21.57 -15.04
CA ARG A 243 16.35 -20.99 -13.82
C ARG A 243 15.58 -22.04 -13.01
N TYR A 244 14.88 -22.94 -13.68
CA TYR A 244 14.18 -24.05 -13.01
C TYR A 244 15.16 -24.97 -12.27
N CYS A 245 16.29 -25.32 -12.89
CA CYS A 245 17.35 -26.11 -12.25
C CYS A 245 17.87 -25.40 -10.97
N PHE A 246 18.14 -24.09 -11.03
CA PHE A 246 18.57 -23.33 -9.85
C PHE A 246 17.47 -23.24 -8.78
N ALA A 247 16.22 -23.21 -9.16
CA ALA A 247 15.10 -23.24 -8.21
C ALA A 247 15.00 -24.61 -7.49
N GLU A 248 15.19 -25.72 -8.21
CA GLU A 248 15.23 -27.06 -7.61
C GLU A 248 16.39 -27.20 -6.62
N ILE A 249 17.58 -26.73 -6.98
CA ILE A 249 18.75 -26.71 -6.08
C ILE A 249 18.42 -25.89 -4.81
N SER A 250 17.88 -24.69 -4.99
CA SER A 250 17.51 -23.82 -3.87
C SER A 250 16.48 -24.47 -2.94
N LEU A 251 15.47 -25.16 -3.48
CA LEU A 251 14.47 -25.87 -2.65
C LEU A 251 15.11 -27.03 -1.86
N GLY A 252 16.05 -27.76 -2.47
CA GLY A 252 16.79 -28.81 -1.77
C GLY A 252 17.66 -28.29 -0.61
N MET A 253 18.13 -27.04 -0.74
CA MET A 253 18.96 -26.38 0.30
C MET A 253 18.13 -25.70 1.38
N LEU A 254 16.86 -25.36 1.10
CA LEU A 254 16.04 -24.49 1.96
C LEU A 254 15.62 -25.13 3.28
N ASN A 255 15.33 -26.43 3.29
CA ASN A 255 14.88 -27.23 4.45
C ASN A 255 14.20 -26.42 5.59
N PRO A 256 12.98 -25.88 5.42
CA PRO A 256 12.36 -25.02 6.42
C PRO A 256 11.85 -25.81 7.62
N ASP A 257 11.97 -25.24 8.82
CA ASP A 257 11.39 -25.78 10.05
C ASP A 257 9.92 -25.41 10.21
N LEU A 258 9.55 -24.20 9.75
CA LEU A 258 8.19 -23.71 9.78
C LEU A 258 7.84 -23.00 8.47
N VAL A 259 6.78 -23.44 7.82
CA VAL A 259 6.18 -22.79 6.66
C VAL A 259 4.86 -22.14 7.07
N ILE A 260 4.74 -20.84 6.92
CA ILE A 260 3.51 -20.10 7.18
C ILE A 260 2.92 -19.66 5.83
N MET A 261 1.69 -20.08 5.54
CA MET A 261 0.98 -19.70 4.31
C MET A 261 -0.19 -18.79 4.68
N ASP A 262 -0.04 -17.50 4.42
CA ASP A 262 -1.05 -16.49 4.79
C ASP A 262 -2.05 -16.23 3.66
N GLU A 263 -3.36 -16.32 3.98
CA GLU A 263 -4.48 -16.26 3.01
C GLU A 263 -4.30 -17.29 1.87
N PHE A 264 -3.93 -18.52 2.23
CA PHE A 264 -3.56 -19.61 1.31
C PHE A 264 -4.61 -19.93 0.24
N GLN A 265 -5.89 -19.65 0.48
CA GLN A 265 -6.97 -19.87 -0.48
C GLN A 265 -6.81 -19.10 -1.81
N ARG A 266 -5.88 -18.14 -1.86
CA ARG A 266 -5.55 -17.40 -3.10
C ARG A 266 -4.53 -18.09 -3.98
N PHE A 267 -3.83 -19.04 -3.45
CA PHE A 267 -2.83 -19.84 -4.15
C PHE A 267 -3.01 -21.32 -3.84
N LYS A 268 -4.25 -21.76 -3.93
CA LYS A 268 -4.65 -23.17 -3.74
C LYS A 268 -3.83 -24.13 -4.58
N ASP A 269 -3.44 -23.70 -5.78
CA ASP A 269 -2.58 -24.49 -6.68
C ASP A 269 -1.27 -24.96 -6.03
N LEU A 270 -0.82 -24.33 -4.92
CA LEU A 270 0.32 -24.79 -4.14
C LEU A 270 0.00 -25.96 -3.20
N ILE A 271 -1.26 -26.12 -2.81
CA ILE A 271 -1.71 -27.21 -1.93
C ILE A 271 -2.58 -28.25 -2.67
N GLU A 272 -3.20 -27.85 -3.79
CA GLU A 272 -4.04 -28.68 -4.66
C GLU A 272 -3.22 -29.15 -5.86
N ILE A 273 -2.29 -30.09 -5.66
CA ILE A 273 -1.47 -30.60 -6.76
C ILE A 273 -2.27 -31.64 -7.49
N ASP A 274 -2.72 -31.32 -8.71
CA ASP A 274 -3.21 -32.32 -9.67
C ASP A 274 -2.04 -33.23 -10.07
N GLU A 275 -2.19 -34.53 -9.92
CA GLU A 275 -1.16 -35.51 -10.33
C GLU A 275 -0.84 -35.40 -11.83
N ASN A 276 -1.75 -34.83 -12.61
CA ASN A 276 -1.59 -34.59 -14.04
C ASN A 276 -1.00 -33.20 -14.37
N ASP A 277 -0.87 -32.29 -13.39
CA ASP A 277 -0.24 -30.99 -13.60
C ASP A 277 1.28 -31.12 -13.52
N HIS A 278 1.93 -31.11 -14.67
CA HIS A 278 3.39 -31.13 -14.82
C HIS A 278 3.97 -29.72 -15.00
N SER A 279 3.24 -28.67 -14.59
CA SER A 279 3.80 -27.31 -14.61
C SER A 279 4.96 -27.18 -13.60
N ASP A 280 5.89 -26.27 -13.91
CA ASP A 280 7.03 -26.04 -13.01
C ASP A 280 6.59 -25.63 -11.60
N GLY A 281 5.51 -24.84 -11.50
CA GLY A 281 4.93 -24.43 -10.24
C GLY A 281 4.41 -25.61 -9.41
N ALA A 282 3.67 -26.51 -10.03
CA ALA A 282 3.14 -27.73 -9.37
C ALA A 282 4.26 -28.64 -8.90
N LEU A 283 5.27 -28.89 -9.75
CA LEU A 283 6.41 -29.74 -9.40
C LEU A 283 7.24 -29.17 -8.24
N LEU A 284 7.50 -27.86 -8.26
CA LEU A 284 8.22 -27.18 -7.20
C LEU A 284 7.41 -27.16 -5.89
N SER A 285 6.11 -26.93 -5.98
CA SER A 285 5.22 -26.97 -4.82
C SER A 285 5.14 -28.35 -4.18
N LYS A 286 5.04 -29.40 -5.01
CA LYS A 286 5.06 -30.80 -4.56
C LYS A 286 6.35 -31.09 -3.77
N LYS A 287 7.49 -30.78 -4.36
CA LYS A 287 8.80 -30.98 -3.72
C LYS A 287 8.94 -30.19 -2.42
N PHE A 288 8.42 -28.99 -2.36
CA PHE A 288 8.54 -28.12 -1.20
C PHE A 288 7.58 -28.47 -0.05
N LEU A 289 6.30 -28.75 -0.36
CA LEU A 289 5.25 -28.92 0.65
C LEU A 289 4.87 -30.38 0.92
N MET A 290 5.03 -31.28 -0.05
CA MET A 290 4.61 -32.67 0.06
C MET A 290 5.77 -33.62 0.39
N ASP A 291 6.92 -33.45 -0.27
CA ASP A 291 8.07 -34.33 -0.08
C ASP A 291 8.82 -34.04 1.23
N ASN A 292 8.70 -32.81 1.77
CA ASN A 292 9.29 -32.43 3.05
C ASN A 292 8.35 -32.72 4.20
N THR A 293 8.48 -33.89 4.80
CA THR A 293 7.61 -34.38 5.89
C THR A 293 8.03 -33.89 7.28
N GLU A 294 9.21 -33.30 7.45
CA GLU A 294 9.72 -32.84 8.74
C GLU A 294 9.33 -31.39 9.07
N SER A 295 9.00 -30.60 8.05
CA SER A 295 8.58 -29.19 8.25
C SER A 295 7.19 -29.07 8.86
N CYS A 296 7.04 -28.16 9.81
CA CYS A 296 5.74 -27.73 10.28
C CYS A 296 5.10 -26.75 9.30
N VAL A 297 3.84 -26.94 8.92
CA VAL A 297 3.10 -26.05 8.00
C VAL A 297 1.91 -25.44 8.73
N LEU A 298 1.85 -24.12 8.78
CA LEU A 298 0.76 -23.34 9.34
C LEU A 298 0.01 -22.60 8.24
N LEU A 299 -1.21 -23.05 7.94
CA LEU A 299 -2.12 -22.35 7.04
C LEU A 299 -2.90 -21.28 7.82
N LEU A 300 -2.93 -20.06 7.33
CA LEU A 300 -3.72 -18.97 7.90
C LEU A 300 -4.83 -18.58 6.95
N SER A 301 -6.07 -18.60 7.41
CA SER A 301 -7.20 -18.06 6.66
C SER A 301 -8.38 -17.77 7.58
N ALA A 302 -9.12 -16.70 7.30
CA ALA A 302 -10.42 -16.47 7.94
C ALA A 302 -11.56 -17.20 7.22
N THR A 303 -11.34 -17.59 5.97
CA THR A 303 -12.30 -18.25 5.09
C THR A 303 -11.57 -19.33 4.30
N PRO A 304 -11.16 -20.41 4.96
CA PRO A 304 -10.35 -21.45 4.33
C PRO A 304 -11.05 -22.14 3.16
N TYR A 305 -12.38 -22.07 3.14
CA TYR A 305 -13.24 -22.61 2.09
C TYR A 305 -14.47 -21.72 1.91
N LYS A 306 -15.14 -21.82 0.76
CA LYS A 306 -16.41 -21.13 0.51
C LYS A 306 -17.51 -21.77 1.39
N PRO A 307 -18.40 -21.01 2.04
CA PRO A 307 -19.49 -21.58 2.84
C PRO A 307 -20.64 -22.13 1.99
N TYR A 308 -20.74 -21.71 0.73
CA TYR A 308 -21.74 -22.18 -0.24
C TYR A 308 -21.27 -21.89 -1.67
N SER A 309 -21.82 -22.61 -2.64
CA SER A 309 -21.63 -22.35 -4.07
C SER A 309 -22.83 -21.58 -4.61
N THR A 310 -22.56 -20.60 -5.47
CA THR A 310 -23.63 -19.87 -6.18
C THR A 310 -24.17 -20.70 -7.32
N LEU A 311 -25.42 -20.45 -7.73
CA LEU A 311 -26.04 -21.15 -8.87
C LEU A 311 -25.22 -20.98 -10.16
N THR A 312 -24.61 -19.81 -10.36
CA THR A 312 -23.76 -19.52 -11.51
C THR A 312 -22.50 -20.37 -11.52
N GLU A 313 -21.85 -20.53 -10.36
CA GLU A 313 -20.64 -21.39 -10.22
C GLU A 313 -20.99 -22.84 -10.48
N LEU A 314 -22.14 -23.33 -9.96
CA LEU A 314 -22.62 -24.70 -10.21
C LEU A 314 -22.94 -24.93 -11.70
N THR A 315 -23.56 -23.95 -12.38
CA THR A 315 -23.88 -24.08 -13.81
C THR A 315 -22.65 -23.98 -14.71
N ASN A 316 -21.59 -23.28 -14.27
CA ASN A 316 -20.34 -23.20 -14.99
C ASN A 316 -19.43 -24.43 -14.78
N GLY A 317 -19.83 -25.40 -13.94
CA GLY A 317 -19.01 -26.54 -13.59
C GLY A 317 -17.80 -26.19 -12.70
N GLU A 318 -17.86 -25.06 -12.00
CA GLU A 318 -16.83 -24.66 -11.05
C GLU A 318 -16.88 -25.55 -9.80
N GLU A 319 -15.77 -25.65 -9.09
CA GLU A 319 -15.63 -26.44 -7.87
C GLU A 319 -16.70 -26.06 -6.82
N THR A 320 -17.34 -27.08 -6.23
CA THR A 320 -18.29 -26.88 -5.14
C THR A 320 -17.57 -26.50 -3.83
N HIS A 321 -18.28 -25.83 -2.94
CA HIS A 321 -17.72 -25.45 -1.62
C HIS A 321 -17.27 -26.66 -0.81
N LEU A 322 -17.97 -27.80 -0.93
CA LEU A 322 -17.61 -29.04 -0.24
C LEU A 322 -16.31 -29.63 -0.78
N GLN A 323 -16.14 -29.66 -2.12
CA GLN A 323 -14.92 -30.15 -2.74
C GLN A 323 -13.71 -29.32 -2.31
N GLY A 324 -13.86 -27.97 -2.28
CA GLY A 324 -12.80 -27.08 -1.79
C GLY A 324 -12.43 -27.32 -0.32
N PHE A 325 -13.41 -27.61 0.53
CA PHE A 325 -13.17 -27.97 1.93
C PHE A 325 -12.41 -29.31 2.03
N MET A 326 -12.88 -30.35 1.35
CA MET A 326 -12.28 -31.68 1.41
C MET A 326 -10.81 -31.65 0.95
N ARG A 327 -10.47 -30.95 -0.12
CA ARG A 327 -9.09 -30.79 -0.58
C ARG A 327 -8.16 -30.14 0.46
N VAL A 328 -8.66 -29.13 1.16
CA VAL A 328 -7.88 -28.52 2.26
C VAL A 328 -7.64 -29.54 3.36
N MET A 329 -8.64 -30.35 3.69
CA MET A 329 -8.49 -31.40 4.70
C MET A 329 -7.54 -32.51 4.24
N ASP A 330 -7.62 -32.94 2.98
CA ASP A 330 -6.68 -33.90 2.38
C ASP A 330 -5.22 -33.46 2.51
N PHE A 331 -4.98 -32.15 2.31
CA PHE A 331 -3.65 -31.57 2.52
C PHE A 331 -3.24 -31.60 4.00
N LEU A 332 -4.15 -31.27 4.93
CA LEU A 332 -3.85 -31.15 6.36
C LEU A 332 -3.61 -32.52 7.01
N VAL A 333 -4.42 -33.52 6.68
CA VAL A 333 -4.35 -34.88 7.27
C VAL A 333 -3.10 -35.64 6.79
N ASN A 334 -2.66 -35.42 5.56
CA ASN A 334 -1.37 -35.90 4.98
C ASN A 334 -1.05 -37.41 5.19
N GLY A 335 -2.03 -38.28 5.29
CA GLY A 335 -1.83 -39.71 5.39
C GLY A 335 -2.96 -40.46 4.68
N LYS A 336 -2.64 -41.48 3.90
CA LYS A 336 -3.68 -42.18 3.12
C LYS A 336 -4.75 -42.82 4.00
N GLN A 337 -4.34 -43.49 5.07
CA GLN A 337 -5.27 -44.14 6.02
C GLN A 337 -6.05 -43.11 6.84
N GLU A 338 -5.37 -42.09 7.30
CA GLU A 338 -5.97 -40.99 8.05
C GLU A 338 -6.95 -40.20 7.19
N ASN A 339 -6.65 -39.95 5.91
CA ASN A 339 -7.56 -39.32 4.96
C ASN A 339 -8.81 -40.19 4.71
N GLU A 340 -8.64 -41.51 4.47
CA GLU A 340 -9.75 -42.42 4.28
C GLU A 340 -10.68 -42.45 5.54
N ARG A 341 -10.09 -42.40 6.73
CA ARG A 341 -10.84 -42.28 8.00
C ARG A 341 -11.60 -40.96 8.09
N PHE A 342 -10.94 -39.84 7.83
CA PHE A 342 -11.57 -38.52 7.83
C PHE A 342 -12.77 -38.46 6.87
N HIS A 343 -12.59 -38.96 5.65
CA HIS A 343 -13.67 -39.01 4.65
C HIS A 343 -14.85 -39.85 5.16
N MET A 344 -14.64 -41.03 5.73
CA MET A 344 -15.71 -41.89 6.27
C MET A 344 -16.48 -41.17 7.39
N VAL A 345 -15.78 -40.54 8.32
CA VAL A 345 -16.41 -39.79 9.44
C VAL A 345 -17.21 -38.61 8.92
N TRP A 346 -16.69 -37.90 7.95
CA TRP A 346 -17.37 -36.74 7.35
C TRP A 346 -18.57 -37.13 6.51
N GLU A 347 -18.50 -38.21 5.76
CA GLU A 347 -19.62 -38.77 5.00
C GLU A 347 -20.76 -39.22 5.93
N ALA A 348 -20.44 -39.95 7.01
CA ALA A 348 -21.42 -40.35 8.01
C ALA A 348 -22.12 -39.14 8.66
N TYR A 349 -21.38 -38.10 9.04
CA TYR A 349 -21.96 -36.86 9.55
C TYR A 349 -22.87 -36.19 8.50
N SER A 350 -22.40 -36.08 7.24
CA SER A 350 -23.15 -35.44 6.15
C SER A 350 -24.45 -36.21 5.84
N GLU A 351 -24.41 -37.54 5.88
CA GLU A 351 -25.60 -38.39 5.67
C GLU A 351 -26.63 -38.19 6.80
N HIS A 352 -26.21 -38.27 8.07
CA HIS A 352 -27.07 -38.01 9.21
C HIS A 352 -27.63 -36.57 9.23
N LEU A 353 -26.85 -35.59 8.76
CA LEU A 353 -27.30 -34.22 8.64
C LEU A 353 -28.34 -34.04 7.54
N SER A 354 -28.22 -34.76 6.41
CA SER A 354 -29.19 -34.72 5.31
C SER A 354 -30.54 -35.38 5.65
N GLU A 355 -30.51 -36.30 6.61
CA GLU A 355 -31.67 -37.09 7.02
C GLU A 355 -32.24 -36.66 8.39
N ILE A 356 -32.15 -35.39 8.75
CA ILE A 356 -32.63 -34.91 10.05
C ILE A 356 -34.09 -35.25 10.26
N ARG A 357 -34.36 -36.09 11.29
CA ARG A 357 -35.68 -36.38 11.84
C ARG A 357 -35.61 -36.27 13.36
N GLY A 358 -36.76 -36.03 13.99
CA GLY A 358 -36.80 -35.86 15.45
C GLY A 358 -36.33 -37.05 16.27
N ASP A 359 -36.33 -38.23 15.69
CA ASP A 359 -35.94 -39.50 16.30
C ASP A 359 -34.45 -39.85 16.13
N ASN A 360 -33.74 -39.23 15.20
CA ASN A 360 -32.32 -39.50 14.95
C ASN A 360 -31.36 -38.41 15.46
N LEU A 361 -31.82 -37.44 16.24
CA LEU A 361 -31.03 -36.30 16.69
C LEU A 361 -29.80 -36.72 17.53
N SER A 362 -29.94 -37.78 18.36
CA SER A 362 -28.81 -38.28 19.14
C SER A 362 -27.68 -38.87 18.28
N VAL A 363 -28.04 -39.54 17.18
CA VAL A 363 -27.07 -40.11 16.23
C VAL A 363 -26.37 -39.01 15.47
N LEU A 364 -27.12 -38.00 15.05
CA LEU A 364 -26.52 -36.81 14.39
C LEU A 364 -25.54 -36.07 15.33
N ILE A 365 -25.89 -35.89 16.61
CA ILE A 365 -25.02 -35.27 17.59
C ILE A 365 -23.73 -36.06 17.75
N ALA A 366 -23.82 -37.39 17.88
CA ALA A 366 -22.66 -38.26 18.00
C ALA A 366 -21.74 -38.21 16.79
N SER A 367 -22.29 -38.27 15.56
CA SER A 367 -21.48 -38.16 14.34
C SER A 367 -20.91 -36.79 14.15
N LYS A 368 -21.62 -35.73 14.58
CA LYS A 368 -21.07 -34.37 14.60
C LYS A 368 -19.87 -34.26 15.55
N ASP A 369 -19.99 -34.78 16.76
CA ASP A 369 -18.93 -34.72 17.77
C ASP A 369 -17.67 -35.47 17.30
N GLU A 370 -17.86 -36.62 16.62
CA GLU A 370 -16.76 -37.37 15.99
C GLU A 370 -16.12 -36.58 14.84
N ALA A 371 -16.91 -36.00 13.97
CA ALA A 371 -16.40 -35.14 12.87
C ALA A 371 -15.67 -33.88 13.38
N GLU A 372 -16.17 -33.24 14.45
CA GLU A 372 -15.49 -32.14 15.11
C GLU A 372 -14.18 -32.59 15.75
N HIS A 373 -14.11 -33.77 16.37
CA HIS A 373 -12.90 -34.30 16.97
C HIS A 373 -11.78 -34.47 15.92
N GLU A 374 -12.09 -35.11 14.79
CA GLU A 374 -11.14 -35.27 13.68
C GLU A 374 -10.73 -33.92 13.11
N LEU A 375 -11.66 -33.00 12.90
CA LEU A 375 -11.42 -31.68 12.34
C LEU A 375 -10.48 -30.85 13.23
N TYR A 376 -10.74 -30.81 14.54
CA TYR A 376 -9.93 -30.04 15.49
C TYR A 376 -8.59 -30.69 15.83
N GLY A 377 -8.30 -31.88 15.35
CA GLY A 377 -6.97 -32.48 15.29
C GLY A 377 -6.02 -31.74 14.34
N HIS A 378 -6.57 -31.09 13.33
CA HIS A 378 -5.80 -30.41 12.27
C HIS A 378 -6.13 -28.91 12.12
N MET A 379 -7.11 -28.40 12.88
CA MET A 379 -7.56 -27.01 12.78
C MET A 379 -7.71 -26.36 14.15
N CYS A 380 -7.31 -25.09 14.23
CA CYS A 380 -7.63 -24.20 15.34
C CYS A 380 -8.55 -23.10 14.85
N ARG A 381 -9.63 -22.83 15.59
CA ARG A 381 -10.59 -21.79 15.25
C ARG A 381 -11.05 -21.06 16.50
N THR A 382 -10.90 -19.74 16.47
CA THR A 382 -11.45 -18.86 17.49
C THR A 382 -12.67 -18.15 16.93
N GLU A 383 -13.77 -18.14 17.65
CA GLU A 383 -15.02 -17.49 17.30
C GLU A 383 -15.45 -16.50 18.38
N ARG A 384 -16.12 -15.43 17.96
CA ARG A 384 -16.74 -14.49 18.90
C ARG A 384 -18.12 -14.99 19.32
N ARG A 385 -18.41 -15.02 20.62
CA ARG A 385 -19.73 -15.37 21.15
C ARG A 385 -20.80 -14.32 20.87
N ASP A 386 -20.40 -13.03 20.82
CA ASP A 386 -21.33 -11.92 20.71
C ASP A 386 -21.09 -11.15 19.39
N SER A 387 -22.07 -11.24 18.49
CA SER A 387 -22.10 -10.51 17.23
C SER A 387 -22.47 -9.02 17.39
N GLY A 388 -22.78 -8.57 18.61
CA GLY A 388 -23.26 -7.22 18.90
C GLY A 388 -22.25 -6.08 18.63
N ILE A 389 -21.01 -6.41 18.24
CA ILE A 389 -19.99 -5.43 17.89
C ILE A 389 -20.19 -4.87 16.46
N ILE A 390 -20.78 -5.65 15.57
CA ILE A 390 -21.15 -5.22 14.23
C ILE A 390 -22.64 -5.05 14.18
N ASN A 391 -23.07 -3.84 14.39
CA ASN A 391 -24.47 -3.50 14.17
C ASN A 391 -24.68 -3.35 12.65
N THR A 392 -24.98 -4.46 11.96
CA THR A 392 -25.35 -4.48 10.54
C THR A 392 -26.64 -3.71 10.27
N ASP A 393 -27.47 -3.49 11.30
CA ASP A 393 -28.70 -2.67 11.21
C ASP A 393 -28.39 -1.19 11.01
N LYS A 394 -27.16 -0.74 11.32
CA LYS A 394 -26.63 0.58 10.99
C LYS A 394 -25.85 0.63 9.67
N ALA A 395 -25.69 -0.50 8.97
CA ALA A 395 -25.23 -0.46 7.59
C ALA A 395 -26.30 0.29 6.78
N ARG A 396 -26.13 1.60 6.63
CA ARG A 396 -26.93 2.37 5.69
C ARG A 396 -26.68 1.80 4.32
N ALA A 397 -27.64 1.09 3.76
CA ALA A 397 -27.77 1.05 2.33
C ALA A 397 -27.77 2.51 1.89
N MET A 398 -26.72 2.98 1.24
CA MET A 398 -26.70 4.31 0.66
C MET A 398 -27.87 4.33 -0.32
N SER A 399 -28.94 5.03 0.05
CA SER A 399 -30.13 5.09 -0.79
C SER A 399 -29.75 5.86 -2.05
N ILE A 400 -29.63 5.14 -3.15
CA ILE A 400 -29.57 5.74 -4.48
C ILE A 400 -31.02 6.18 -4.81
N SER A 401 -31.55 7.08 -3.99
CA SER A 401 -32.93 7.53 -4.13
C SER A 401 -33.15 8.44 -5.34
N ASN A 402 -32.07 8.96 -5.94
CA ASN A 402 -32.15 9.99 -6.96
C ASN A 402 -31.37 9.61 -8.22
N LEU A 403 -31.90 8.64 -8.99
CA LEU A 403 -31.44 8.47 -10.37
C LEU A 403 -31.88 9.71 -11.17
N SER A 404 -30.90 10.50 -11.61
CA SER A 404 -31.16 11.66 -12.47
C SER A 404 -31.38 11.26 -13.92
N ALA A 405 -32.03 12.12 -14.68
CA ALA A 405 -32.16 11.95 -16.14
C ALA A 405 -30.78 11.85 -16.82
N ALA A 406 -29.76 12.52 -16.27
CA ALA A 406 -28.40 12.47 -16.82
C ALA A 406 -27.75 11.09 -16.63
N ASN A 407 -28.04 10.36 -15.53
CA ASN A 407 -27.55 8.99 -15.34
C ASN A 407 -28.10 8.05 -16.42
N VAL A 408 -29.39 8.16 -16.75
CA VAL A 408 -30.02 7.36 -17.81
C VAL A 408 -29.47 7.77 -19.16
N SER A 409 -29.36 9.07 -19.41
CA SER A 409 -28.87 9.62 -20.69
C SER A 409 -27.43 9.17 -20.98
N SER A 410 -26.55 9.09 -19.97
CA SER A 410 -25.17 8.60 -20.14
C SER A 410 -25.12 7.14 -20.63
N TYR A 411 -26.04 6.30 -20.15
CA TYR A 411 -26.15 4.92 -20.60
C TYR A 411 -26.68 4.85 -22.05
N ILE A 412 -27.74 5.59 -22.35
CA ILE A 412 -28.34 5.62 -23.71
C ILE A 412 -27.32 6.15 -24.72
N GLU A 413 -26.58 7.19 -24.36
CA GLU A 413 -25.52 7.77 -25.19
C GLU A 413 -24.49 6.71 -25.59
N LEU A 414 -23.98 5.97 -24.61
CA LEU A 414 -22.97 4.96 -24.85
C LEU A 414 -23.54 3.76 -25.63
N GLN A 415 -24.74 3.27 -25.31
CA GLN A 415 -25.40 2.20 -26.07
C GLN A 415 -25.65 2.59 -27.52
N THR A 416 -26.13 3.81 -27.76
CA THR A 416 -26.35 4.32 -29.11
C THR A 416 -25.05 4.40 -29.90
N PHE A 417 -23.97 4.83 -29.26
CA PHE A 417 -22.64 4.87 -29.87
C PHE A 417 -22.16 3.47 -30.26
N MET A 418 -22.23 2.53 -29.32
CA MET A 418 -21.77 1.14 -29.51
C MET A 418 -22.53 0.44 -30.63
N HIS A 419 -23.87 0.62 -30.67
CA HIS A 419 -24.71 0.09 -31.71
C HIS A 419 -24.33 0.64 -33.10
N LYS A 420 -24.09 1.97 -33.20
CA LYS A 420 -23.63 2.61 -34.45
C LYS A 420 -22.26 2.12 -34.91
N MET A 421 -21.43 1.67 -33.99
CA MET A 421 -20.10 1.10 -34.31
C MET A 421 -20.15 -0.40 -34.61
N GLY A 422 -21.33 -1.02 -34.63
CA GLY A 422 -21.48 -2.45 -34.87
C GLY A 422 -20.88 -3.32 -33.76
N ILE A 423 -20.72 -2.75 -32.56
CA ILE A 423 -20.23 -3.43 -31.37
C ILE A 423 -21.44 -3.78 -30.51
N GLY A 424 -22.02 -4.90 -30.63
CA GLY A 424 -23.21 -5.43 -29.92
C GLY A 424 -23.66 -4.70 -28.62
N ASN A 425 -24.55 -5.27 -27.86
CA ASN A 425 -25.04 -4.64 -26.64
C ASN A 425 -23.91 -4.48 -25.62
N PHE A 426 -23.78 -3.27 -25.07
CA PHE A 426 -22.78 -2.97 -24.05
C PHE A 426 -23.37 -3.27 -22.68
N PRO A 427 -22.71 -4.10 -21.87
CA PRO A 427 -23.22 -4.46 -20.55
C PRO A 427 -23.40 -3.24 -19.65
N ILE A 428 -24.60 -3.08 -19.08
CA ILE A 428 -24.92 -1.97 -18.17
C ILE A 428 -23.94 -1.90 -16.97
N GLU A 429 -23.38 -3.03 -16.57
CA GLU A 429 -22.42 -3.10 -15.45
C GLU A 429 -21.14 -2.31 -15.73
N TYR A 430 -20.70 -2.22 -16.99
CA TYR A 430 -19.56 -1.37 -17.35
C TYR A 430 -19.88 0.11 -17.15
N VAL A 431 -21.07 0.54 -17.52
CA VAL A 431 -21.49 1.95 -17.35
C VAL A 431 -21.66 2.29 -15.87
N LYS A 432 -22.26 1.39 -15.11
CA LYS A 432 -22.37 1.55 -13.65
C LYS A 432 -21.02 1.51 -12.94
N SER A 433 -20.03 0.82 -13.51
CA SER A 433 -18.72 0.65 -12.86
C SER A 433 -17.96 1.95 -12.74
N ALA A 434 -18.04 2.84 -13.73
CA ALA A 434 -17.29 4.08 -13.70
C ALA A 434 -17.99 5.23 -14.43
N PRO A 435 -18.00 6.43 -13.85
CA PRO A 435 -18.36 7.65 -14.54
C PRO A 435 -17.35 7.97 -15.65
N PHE A 436 -17.79 8.65 -16.70
CA PHE A 436 -16.94 9.05 -17.84
C PHE A 436 -16.11 7.88 -18.40
N LEU A 437 -16.81 6.76 -18.67
CA LEU A 437 -16.18 5.48 -18.97
C LEU A 437 -15.11 5.57 -20.09
N MET A 438 -15.38 6.33 -21.16
CA MET A 438 -14.45 6.49 -22.29
C MET A 438 -13.16 7.24 -21.93
N SER A 439 -13.20 8.05 -20.88
CA SER A 439 -12.01 8.76 -20.41
C SER A 439 -11.03 7.86 -19.64
N PHE A 440 -11.49 6.77 -19.07
CA PHE A 440 -10.69 5.94 -18.16
C PHE A 440 -10.58 4.47 -18.58
N MET A 441 -11.43 3.99 -19.47
CA MET A 441 -11.48 2.59 -19.88
C MET A 441 -10.16 2.12 -20.51
N ASN A 442 -9.66 0.95 -20.06
CA ASN A 442 -8.47 0.28 -20.57
C ASN A 442 -8.71 -1.21 -20.89
N TYR A 443 -9.97 -1.65 -20.95
CA TYR A 443 -10.32 -3.04 -21.22
C TYR A 443 -10.23 -3.38 -22.72
N LYS A 444 -10.17 -4.67 -23.06
CA LYS A 444 -10.17 -5.18 -24.45
C LYS A 444 -11.32 -4.63 -25.34
N VAL A 445 -12.41 -4.23 -24.69
CA VAL A 445 -13.52 -3.57 -25.38
C VAL A 445 -13.11 -2.21 -25.96
N LYS A 446 -12.19 -1.50 -25.29
CA LYS A 446 -11.64 -0.24 -25.81
C LYS A 446 -10.89 -0.44 -27.12
N ASP A 447 -10.09 -1.51 -27.21
CA ASP A 447 -9.36 -1.82 -28.44
C ASP A 447 -10.30 -2.08 -29.62
N LYS A 448 -11.47 -2.68 -29.35
CA LYS A 448 -12.53 -2.88 -30.37
C LYS A 448 -13.14 -1.55 -30.77
N ILE A 449 -13.44 -0.67 -29.81
CA ILE A 449 -13.96 0.67 -30.06
C ILE A 449 -12.96 1.50 -30.89
N ASP A 450 -11.71 1.56 -30.43
CA ASP A 450 -10.64 2.30 -31.08
C ASP A 450 -10.37 1.76 -32.49
N GLY A 451 -10.41 0.45 -32.69
CA GLY A 451 -10.27 -0.20 -33.98
C GLY A 451 -11.45 0.13 -34.92
N ALA A 452 -12.68 0.14 -34.41
CA ALA A 452 -13.86 0.55 -35.18
C ALA A 452 -13.77 2.04 -35.54
N MET A 453 -13.41 2.91 -34.59
CA MET A 453 -13.25 4.34 -34.80
C MET A 453 -12.09 4.69 -35.75
N ALA A 454 -11.02 3.90 -35.75
CA ALA A 454 -9.94 4.03 -36.72
C ALA A 454 -10.28 3.52 -38.13
N GLY A 455 -11.46 2.90 -38.30
CA GLY A 455 -11.89 2.38 -39.61
C GLY A 455 -11.12 1.11 -40.04
N LYS A 456 -10.55 0.34 -39.11
CA LYS A 456 -9.77 -0.86 -39.40
C LYS A 456 -10.56 -1.94 -40.11
N LYS A 457 -11.87 -2.05 -39.82
CA LYS A 457 -12.76 -3.04 -40.42
C LYS A 457 -13.62 -2.47 -41.56
N TYR A 458 -14.13 -1.23 -41.38
CA TYR A 458 -14.90 -0.51 -42.37
C TYR A 458 -14.47 0.97 -42.36
N PRO A 459 -14.20 1.60 -43.51
CA PRO A 459 -13.85 3.02 -43.57
C PRO A 459 -14.94 3.88 -42.93
N ILE A 460 -14.54 4.81 -42.06
CA ILE A 460 -15.44 5.77 -41.40
C ILE A 460 -15.11 7.17 -41.89
N ASP A 461 -16.14 7.90 -42.35
CA ASP A 461 -16.04 9.31 -42.71
C ASP A 461 -15.54 10.12 -41.48
N PRO A 462 -14.49 10.95 -41.62
CA PRO A 462 -13.96 11.76 -40.53
C PRO A 462 -15.00 12.72 -39.92
N SER A 463 -15.92 13.26 -40.72
CA SER A 463 -16.98 14.16 -40.23
C SER A 463 -17.96 13.42 -39.34
N TYR A 464 -18.33 12.21 -39.75
CA TYR A 464 -19.20 11.32 -38.97
C TYR A 464 -18.55 10.93 -37.65
N ARG A 465 -17.27 10.53 -37.69
CA ARG A 465 -16.47 10.20 -36.49
C ARG A 465 -16.45 11.37 -35.52
N ASN A 466 -16.08 12.55 -36.00
CA ASN A 466 -16.03 13.76 -35.18
C ASN A 466 -17.39 14.09 -34.55
N LYS A 467 -18.48 13.96 -35.32
CA LYS A 467 -19.84 14.14 -34.81
C LYS A 467 -20.23 13.10 -33.78
N ALA A 468 -19.86 11.83 -33.99
CA ALA A 468 -20.12 10.75 -33.04
C ALA A 468 -19.42 11.00 -31.71
N ILE A 469 -18.13 11.37 -31.69
CA ILE A 469 -17.38 11.71 -30.48
C ILE A 469 -17.97 12.94 -29.78
N LYS A 470 -18.32 13.97 -30.55
CA LYS A 470 -18.89 15.23 -30.04
C LYS A 470 -20.23 15.02 -29.35
N ASN A 471 -21.00 14.01 -29.80
CA ASN A 471 -22.30 13.65 -29.23
C ASN A 471 -22.18 12.72 -27.99
N MET A 472 -21.00 12.61 -27.36
CA MET A 472 -20.77 11.80 -26.16
C MET A 472 -20.28 12.66 -24.98
N PRO A 473 -20.98 13.74 -24.60
CA PRO A 473 -20.54 14.62 -23.53
C PRO A 473 -20.59 13.96 -22.15
N MET A 474 -21.39 12.90 -21.95
CA MET A 474 -21.56 12.21 -20.69
C MET A 474 -20.52 11.05 -20.51
N SER A 475 -19.93 10.60 -21.63
CA SER A 475 -18.99 9.48 -21.63
C SER A 475 -17.51 9.92 -21.55
N PHE A 476 -17.25 11.21 -21.86
CA PHE A 476 -15.91 11.81 -21.80
C PHE A 476 -15.84 13.00 -20.85
N LEU A 477 -14.69 13.14 -20.18
CA LEU A 477 -14.30 14.41 -19.57
C LEU A 477 -13.83 15.37 -20.66
N ARG A 478 -14.22 16.63 -20.55
CA ARG A 478 -13.77 17.70 -21.44
C ARG A 478 -12.64 18.48 -20.79
N ARG A 479 -11.53 18.63 -21.51
CA ARG A 479 -10.36 19.36 -20.98
C ARG A 479 -10.72 20.81 -20.60
N ALA A 480 -11.54 21.47 -21.42
CA ALA A 480 -11.99 22.83 -21.16
C ALA A 480 -12.77 22.95 -19.83
N ASP A 481 -13.70 22.03 -19.58
CA ASP A 481 -14.52 22.06 -18.36
C ASP A 481 -13.65 21.79 -17.09
N ILE A 482 -12.69 20.87 -17.19
CA ILE A 482 -11.73 20.64 -16.13
C ILE A 482 -10.88 21.88 -15.88
N ASN A 483 -10.39 22.53 -16.95
CA ASN A 483 -9.56 23.72 -16.84
C ASN A 483 -10.27 24.89 -16.15
N GLU A 484 -11.56 25.02 -16.35
CA GLU A 484 -12.41 26.06 -15.76
C GLU A 484 -13.01 25.66 -14.38
N TYR A 485 -12.58 24.52 -13.79
CA TYR A 485 -13.14 23.97 -12.55
C TYR A 485 -14.67 23.84 -12.57
N LYS A 486 -15.26 23.48 -13.71
CA LYS A 486 -16.71 23.26 -13.80
C LYS A 486 -17.16 22.06 -12.97
N PRO A 487 -18.38 22.08 -12.45
CA PRO A 487 -18.96 20.90 -11.83
C PRO A 487 -18.97 19.73 -12.80
N LEU A 488 -18.64 18.53 -12.30
CA LEU A 488 -18.75 17.32 -13.09
C LEU A 488 -20.22 17.04 -13.39
N PRO A 489 -20.58 16.71 -14.65
CA PRO A 489 -21.94 16.27 -14.97
C PRO A 489 -22.36 15.07 -14.11
N ASP A 490 -23.62 15.05 -13.71
CA ASP A 490 -24.23 13.97 -12.94
C ASP A 490 -24.45 12.72 -13.80
N THR A 491 -23.37 12.04 -14.14
CA THR A 491 -23.41 10.85 -15.01
C THR A 491 -23.49 9.54 -14.26
N ASN A 492 -23.19 9.53 -12.95
CA ASN A 492 -23.13 8.31 -12.17
C ASN A 492 -23.60 8.56 -10.73
N ALA A 493 -24.75 7.99 -10.37
CA ALA A 493 -25.35 8.14 -9.06
C ALA A 493 -24.47 7.64 -7.91
N ARG A 494 -23.63 6.61 -8.14
CA ARG A 494 -22.68 6.12 -7.11
C ARG A 494 -21.62 7.17 -6.77
N LEU A 495 -21.08 7.87 -7.80
CA LEU A 495 -20.11 8.94 -7.58
C LEU A 495 -20.72 10.11 -6.81
N ASN A 496 -21.94 10.53 -7.15
CA ASN A 496 -22.60 11.61 -6.44
C ASN A 496 -22.86 11.24 -4.98
N THR A 497 -23.37 10.02 -4.73
CA THR A 497 -23.58 9.54 -3.36
C THR A 497 -22.26 9.48 -2.58
N LEU A 498 -21.16 9.07 -3.21
CA LEU A 498 -19.83 9.09 -2.61
C LEU A 498 -19.37 10.52 -2.29
N PHE A 499 -19.60 11.46 -3.19
CA PHE A 499 -19.27 12.89 -2.95
C PHE A 499 -20.11 13.51 -1.85
N ASP A 500 -21.39 13.16 -1.76
CA ASP A 500 -22.25 13.63 -0.66
C ASP A 500 -21.75 13.12 0.69
N GLU A 501 -21.32 11.86 0.75
CA GLU A 501 -20.77 11.28 1.98
C GLU A 501 -19.38 11.86 2.35
N ILE A 502 -18.50 12.09 1.37
CA ILE A 502 -17.13 12.58 1.61
C ILE A 502 -17.14 14.08 1.94
N PHE A 503 -17.90 14.87 1.19
CA PHE A 503 -17.89 16.32 1.27
C PHE A 503 -19.07 16.89 2.06
N ALA A 504 -19.89 16.04 2.67
CA ALA A 504 -21.10 16.43 3.41
C ALA A 504 -21.97 17.42 2.61
N LYS A 505 -22.20 17.13 1.32
CA LYS A 505 -23.01 17.94 0.42
C LYS A 505 -24.49 17.71 0.71
N GLY A 506 -25.12 18.60 1.45
CA GLY A 506 -26.54 18.59 1.72
C GLY A 506 -27.02 20.00 2.08
N GLU A 507 -28.31 20.19 2.28
CA GLU A 507 -28.86 21.46 2.78
C GLU A 507 -28.28 21.79 4.17
N ASP A 508 -27.96 20.76 4.96
CA ASP A 508 -27.39 20.86 6.32
C ASP A 508 -25.86 20.65 6.34
N ARG A 509 -25.14 21.14 5.35
CA ARG A 509 -23.69 21.00 5.32
C ARG A 509 -23.03 21.62 6.56
N THR A 510 -22.49 20.77 7.44
CA THR A 510 -21.92 21.19 8.73
C THR A 510 -20.40 21.38 8.71
N GLY A 511 -19.69 20.97 7.65
CA GLY A 511 -18.25 21.05 7.59
C GLY A 511 -17.68 21.19 6.19
N TYR A 512 -16.36 21.38 6.11
CA TYR A 512 -15.61 21.58 4.86
C TYR A 512 -14.37 20.67 4.79
N PRO A 513 -14.57 19.35 4.61
CA PRO A 513 -13.46 18.38 4.60
C PRO A 513 -12.39 18.66 3.55
N GLU A 514 -12.75 19.30 2.42
CA GLU A 514 -11.82 19.72 1.39
C GLU A 514 -10.76 20.73 1.87
N LEU A 515 -11.02 21.44 2.99
CA LEU A 515 -10.10 22.40 3.58
C LEU A 515 -9.15 21.78 4.62
N LEU A 516 -9.33 20.50 4.98
CA LEU A 516 -8.49 19.81 5.94
C LEU A 516 -7.16 19.35 5.29
N LEU A 517 -6.05 19.56 5.98
CA LEU A 517 -4.75 18.95 5.65
C LEU A 517 -4.49 17.67 6.45
N TRP A 518 -5.17 17.52 7.61
CA TRP A 518 -5.21 16.32 8.43
C TRP A 518 -6.59 16.12 9.06
N ILE A 519 -6.86 14.90 9.48
CA ILE A 519 -8.10 14.56 10.19
C ILE A 519 -8.06 15.14 11.60
N PRO A 520 -9.16 15.76 12.08
CA PRO A 520 -9.26 16.21 13.46
C PRO A 520 -8.93 15.06 14.43
N PRO A 521 -8.08 15.28 15.46
CA PRO A 521 -7.74 14.24 16.42
C PRO A 521 -8.97 13.79 17.20
N ALA A 522 -9.00 12.51 17.59
CA ALA A 522 -10.11 11.94 18.35
C ALA A 522 -10.18 12.51 19.77
N ASN A 523 -9.05 12.88 20.35
CA ASN A 523 -8.94 13.43 21.70
C ASN A 523 -8.30 14.83 21.65
N LYS A 524 -9.11 15.86 21.49
CA LYS A 524 -8.65 17.24 21.41
C LYS A 524 -8.13 17.73 22.77
N TYR A 525 -7.00 18.44 22.79
CA TYR A 525 -6.48 19.02 24.01
C TYR A 525 -7.23 20.28 24.45
N TYR A 526 -7.80 21.01 23.48
CA TYR A 526 -8.60 22.22 23.74
C TYR A 526 -9.66 22.41 22.65
N LYS A 527 -10.61 23.32 22.91
CA LYS A 527 -11.66 23.69 21.95
C LYS A 527 -11.23 24.90 21.13
N ALA A 528 -11.12 24.73 19.83
CA ALA A 528 -10.68 25.79 18.92
C ALA A 528 -11.79 26.82 18.61
N GLY A 529 -13.04 26.52 18.99
CA GLY A 529 -14.20 27.37 18.75
C GLY A 529 -14.93 27.09 17.45
N SER A 530 -16.20 27.45 17.35
CA SER A 530 -17.13 27.09 16.25
C SER A 530 -16.72 27.60 14.86
N ARG A 531 -15.81 28.55 14.78
CA ARG A 531 -15.27 29.07 13.50
C ARG A 531 -14.14 28.21 12.93
N SER A 532 -13.57 27.31 13.73
CA SER A 532 -12.54 26.38 13.25
C SER A 532 -13.15 25.38 12.27
N ILE A 533 -12.49 25.20 11.12
CA ILE A 533 -12.89 24.17 10.14
C ILE A 533 -12.75 22.75 10.73
N PHE A 534 -11.83 22.56 11.68
CA PHE A 534 -11.63 21.29 12.36
C PHE A 534 -12.76 20.95 13.33
N GLU A 535 -13.31 21.96 14.03
CA GLU A 535 -14.50 21.77 14.88
C GLU A 535 -15.73 21.45 14.04
N GLN A 536 -15.88 22.13 12.88
CA GLN A 536 -16.97 21.86 11.94
C GLN A 536 -16.88 20.48 11.29
N CYS A 537 -15.69 19.87 11.25
CA CYS A 537 -15.42 18.53 10.73
C CYS A 537 -15.20 17.51 11.85
N GLU A 538 -15.71 17.74 13.05
CA GLU A 538 -15.58 16.79 14.14
C GLU A 538 -16.12 15.41 13.76
N GLY A 539 -15.38 14.34 14.09
CA GLY A 539 -15.76 12.98 13.73
C GLY A 539 -15.54 12.62 12.25
N TYR A 540 -15.01 13.53 11.43
CA TYR A 540 -14.61 13.18 10.07
C TYR A 540 -13.54 12.09 10.08
N SER A 541 -13.68 11.09 9.22
CA SER A 541 -12.74 9.97 9.11
C SER A 541 -12.43 9.65 7.65
N LYS A 542 -11.33 8.97 7.43
CA LYS A 542 -10.97 8.47 6.10
C LYS A 542 -11.98 7.44 5.60
N THR A 543 -12.10 7.36 4.28
CA THR A 543 -13.04 6.46 3.61
C THR A 543 -12.27 5.47 2.73
N LEU A 544 -12.55 4.19 2.92
CA LEU A 544 -11.99 3.11 2.12
C LEU A 544 -13.05 2.63 1.12
N VAL A 545 -12.74 2.64 -0.18
CA VAL A 545 -13.66 2.27 -1.26
C VAL A 545 -13.17 1.00 -1.94
N PHE A 546 -14.00 -0.04 -1.95
CA PHE A 546 -13.71 -1.30 -2.61
C PHE A 546 -14.50 -1.49 -3.90
N SER A 547 -13.82 -1.95 -4.94
CA SER A 547 -14.44 -2.30 -6.22
C SER A 547 -13.84 -3.58 -6.78
N SER A 548 -14.66 -4.38 -7.46
CA SER A 548 -14.20 -5.51 -8.27
C SER A 548 -13.61 -5.08 -9.63
N TRP A 549 -13.79 -3.82 -10.02
CA TRP A 549 -13.34 -3.27 -11.29
C TRP A 549 -11.99 -2.58 -11.18
N GLU A 550 -11.00 -3.03 -11.93
CA GLU A 550 -9.62 -2.55 -11.89
C GLU A 550 -9.48 -1.04 -12.21
N MET A 551 -10.36 -0.50 -13.04
CA MET A 551 -10.30 0.93 -13.39
C MET A 551 -10.89 1.86 -12.32
N VAL A 552 -11.81 1.38 -11.46
CA VAL A 552 -12.56 2.20 -10.50
C VAL A 552 -11.67 2.93 -9.49
N PRO A 553 -10.66 2.31 -8.88
CA PRO A 553 -9.76 3.02 -7.99
C PRO A 553 -9.11 4.26 -8.62
N ARG A 554 -8.74 4.17 -9.91
CA ARG A 554 -8.17 5.29 -10.65
C ARG A 554 -9.18 6.40 -10.88
N VAL A 555 -10.41 6.04 -11.26
CA VAL A 555 -11.49 7.00 -11.48
C VAL A 555 -11.84 7.74 -10.21
N ILE A 556 -12.03 7.02 -9.10
CA ILE A 556 -12.35 7.61 -7.80
C ILE A 556 -11.22 8.53 -7.33
N ALA A 557 -9.97 8.08 -7.39
CA ALA A 557 -8.83 8.89 -6.97
C ALA A 557 -8.75 10.22 -7.72
N THR A 558 -8.93 10.19 -9.04
CA THR A 558 -8.84 11.40 -9.89
C THR A 558 -10.04 12.33 -9.72
N LEU A 559 -11.25 11.81 -9.79
CA LEU A 559 -12.45 12.64 -9.75
C LEU A 559 -12.73 13.21 -8.36
N THR A 560 -12.44 12.45 -7.30
CA THR A 560 -12.58 12.94 -5.91
C THR A 560 -11.54 14.02 -5.61
N SER A 561 -10.31 13.88 -6.10
CA SER A 561 -9.29 14.93 -5.93
C SER A 561 -9.63 16.19 -6.72
N TYR A 562 -10.15 16.05 -7.96
CA TYR A 562 -10.63 17.17 -8.73
C TYR A 562 -11.79 17.91 -8.03
N GLU A 563 -12.77 17.17 -7.51
CA GLU A 563 -13.90 17.76 -6.82
C GLU A 563 -13.48 18.51 -5.55
N ALA A 564 -12.52 17.96 -4.79
CA ALA A 564 -11.95 18.65 -3.64
C ALA A 564 -11.30 19.99 -4.05
N GLU A 565 -10.47 19.99 -5.09
CA GLU A 565 -9.85 21.23 -5.60
C GLU A 565 -10.91 22.22 -6.12
N ARG A 566 -11.93 21.74 -6.81
CA ARG A 566 -13.02 22.58 -7.31
C ARG A 566 -13.78 23.28 -6.18
N LEU A 567 -14.04 22.54 -5.07
CA LEU A 567 -14.73 23.09 -3.90
C LEU A 567 -13.87 24.14 -3.19
N VAL A 568 -12.57 23.91 -3.04
CA VAL A 568 -11.60 24.89 -2.51
C VAL A 568 -11.60 26.15 -3.37
N ASN A 569 -11.48 25.98 -4.69
CA ASN A 569 -11.41 27.08 -5.64
C ASN A 569 -12.70 27.93 -5.65
N ARG A 570 -13.87 27.29 -5.58
CA ARG A 570 -15.17 27.98 -5.47
C ARG A 570 -15.23 28.88 -4.24
N ARG A 571 -14.55 28.53 -3.15
CA ARG A 571 -14.53 29.29 -1.90
C ARG A 571 -13.63 30.54 -1.98
N ILE A 572 -12.55 30.46 -2.72
CA ILE A 572 -11.63 31.60 -2.91
C ILE A 572 -12.31 32.79 -3.66
N GLY A 573 -13.41 32.54 -4.36
CA GLY A 573 -14.23 33.57 -5.01
C GLY A 573 -13.63 34.15 -6.30
N ASN A 574 -14.48 34.75 -7.15
CA ASN A 574 -14.14 35.24 -8.50
C ASN A 574 -13.26 36.51 -8.55
N LYS A 575 -12.59 36.90 -7.48
CA LYS A 575 -11.87 38.18 -7.43
C LYS A 575 -10.49 38.19 -8.11
N ASN A 576 -9.95 37.03 -8.46
CA ASN A 576 -8.68 36.92 -9.19
C ASN A 576 -8.81 35.93 -10.37
N ILE A 577 -9.57 36.28 -11.37
CA ILE A 577 -9.89 35.45 -12.55
C ILE A 577 -8.67 35.02 -13.36
N GLU A 578 -7.56 35.74 -13.28
CA GLU A 578 -6.34 35.42 -14.05
C GLU A 578 -5.51 34.26 -13.48
N GLN A 579 -5.84 33.69 -12.32
CA GLN A 579 -4.99 32.71 -11.62
C GLN A 579 -5.57 31.31 -11.44
N GLN A 580 -6.78 31.01 -11.87
CA GLN A 580 -7.48 29.80 -11.46
C GLN A 580 -7.93 28.90 -12.62
N THR A 581 -6.99 28.53 -13.47
CA THR A 581 -7.21 27.41 -14.37
C THR A 581 -6.53 26.16 -13.82
N TYR A 582 -7.19 25.00 -13.94
CA TYR A 582 -6.66 23.73 -13.47
C TYR A 582 -5.29 23.41 -14.09
N TYR A 583 -5.14 23.71 -15.38
CA TYR A 583 -3.89 23.54 -16.12
C TYR A 583 -3.07 24.84 -16.21
N ALA A 584 -3.11 25.72 -15.22
CA ALA A 584 -2.32 26.96 -15.23
C ALA A 584 -0.82 26.65 -15.49
N LEU A 585 -0.52 26.25 -16.71
CA LEU A 585 0.80 26.20 -17.31
C LEU A 585 0.84 27.32 -18.33
N PRO A 586 1.97 28.01 -18.47
CA PRO A 586 2.21 28.88 -19.60
C PRO A 586 1.93 28.12 -20.89
N GLU A 587 1.49 28.85 -21.90
CA GLU A 587 1.36 28.41 -23.28
C GLU A 587 2.51 27.47 -23.66
N GLU A 588 2.19 26.46 -24.44
CA GLU A 588 3.05 25.41 -24.98
C GLU A 588 4.50 25.90 -25.16
N VAL A 589 5.35 25.59 -24.19
CA VAL A 589 6.77 25.63 -24.43
C VAL A 589 7.07 24.33 -25.15
N ASP A 590 7.28 24.39 -26.43
CA ASP A 590 7.97 23.37 -27.20
C ASP A 590 9.30 23.10 -26.47
N PHE A 591 9.43 21.93 -25.89
CA PHE A 591 10.69 21.43 -25.38
C PHE A 591 11.52 20.92 -26.55
N ASP A 592 11.90 21.83 -27.40
CA ASP A 592 13.03 21.69 -28.29
C ASP A 592 14.02 22.79 -27.92
N ASP A 593 15.23 22.33 -27.63
CA ASP A 593 16.44 23.13 -27.38
C ASP A 593 16.61 23.86 -26.01
N GLY A 594 17.25 23.14 -25.09
CA GLY A 594 18.46 23.62 -24.38
C GLY A 594 18.36 24.81 -23.42
N GLU A 595 17.18 25.39 -23.09
CA GLU A 595 17.12 26.50 -22.16
C GLU A 595 16.56 26.15 -20.75
N ASP A 596 17.26 26.71 -19.76
CA ASP A 596 17.07 26.56 -18.32
C ASP A 596 15.61 26.79 -17.85
N PRO A 597 14.96 25.84 -17.15
CA PRO A 597 13.55 25.95 -16.72
C PRO A 597 13.27 27.02 -15.65
N LYS A 598 14.27 27.81 -15.27
CA LYS A 598 14.18 28.82 -14.20
C LYS A 598 13.57 30.17 -14.59
N LYS A 599 13.22 30.41 -15.84
CA LYS A 599 12.73 31.73 -16.31
C LYS A 599 11.21 31.85 -16.54
N ASN A 600 10.40 30.86 -16.27
CA ASN A 600 8.96 31.02 -16.41
C ASN A 600 8.39 31.74 -15.18
N LYS A 601 7.89 32.93 -15.40
CA LYS A 601 7.03 33.69 -14.47
C LYS A 601 5.77 32.87 -14.14
N ARG A 602 5.87 31.93 -13.17
CA ARG A 602 4.71 31.42 -12.48
C ARG A 602 4.03 32.62 -11.83
N GLY A 603 2.73 32.74 -11.98
CA GLY A 603 1.94 33.68 -11.22
C GLY A 603 2.38 33.58 -9.75
N LYS A 604 2.43 34.71 -9.04
CA LYS A 604 2.99 34.83 -7.69
C LYS A 604 2.32 33.85 -6.75
N THR A 605 2.82 32.63 -6.69
CA THR A 605 2.39 31.63 -5.73
C THR A 605 3.07 31.99 -4.42
N ARG A 606 2.28 32.16 -3.36
CA ARG A 606 2.78 32.44 -2.01
C ARG A 606 3.44 31.20 -1.45
N PHE A 607 4.73 31.15 -1.32
CA PHE A 607 5.45 30.06 -0.65
C PHE A 607 6.17 30.62 0.58
N LEU A 608 6.36 29.76 1.60
CA LEU A 608 7.28 30.10 2.68
C LEU A 608 8.67 30.35 2.05
N ILE A 609 9.13 31.59 2.11
CA ILE A 609 10.49 31.94 1.69
C ILE A 609 11.50 31.39 2.71
N ARG A 610 12.80 31.51 2.42
CA ARG A 610 13.83 30.85 3.23
C ARG A 610 13.71 31.17 4.73
N GLU A 611 13.61 32.46 5.08
CA GLU A 611 13.54 32.89 6.48
C GLU A 611 12.28 32.43 7.18
N GLN A 612 11.15 32.36 6.46
CA GLN A 612 9.90 31.85 6.99
C GLN A 612 9.95 30.33 7.20
N ARG A 613 10.60 29.61 6.29
CA ARG A 613 10.83 28.15 6.45
C ARG A 613 11.67 27.85 7.67
N GLU A 614 12.77 28.59 7.84
CA GLU A 614 13.67 28.45 8.99
C GLU A 614 12.90 28.71 10.30
N LEU A 615 12.01 29.72 10.35
CA LEU A 615 11.18 30.02 11.51
C LEU A 615 10.17 28.91 11.82
N VAL A 616 9.48 28.39 10.79
CA VAL A 616 8.49 27.30 10.97
C VAL A 616 9.16 26.00 11.41
N ALA A 617 10.39 25.75 10.93
CA ALA A 617 11.15 24.56 11.27
C ALA A 617 11.96 24.67 12.57
N TYR A 618 11.89 25.80 13.29
CA TYR A 618 12.68 26.01 14.49
C TYR A 618 11.97 25.46 15.75
N PRO A 619 12.52 24.43 16.43
CA PRO A 619 11.92 23.83 17.61
C PRO A 619 12.38 24.54 18.89
N SER A 620 11.87 25.77 19.13
CA SER A 620 12.24 26.56 20.31
C SER A 620 11.86 25.86 21.62
N VAL A 621 12.87 25.60 22.45
CA VAL A 621 12.70 24.99 23.78
C VAL A 621 11.98 25.96 24.72
N TRP A 622 12.34 27.25 24.66
CA TRP A 622 11.67 28.31 25.44
C TRP A 622 10.18 28.35 25.19
N LEU A 623 9.75 28.31 23.91
CA LEU A 623 8.33 28.26 23.55
C LEU A 623 7.68 26.91 23.93
N ALA A 624 8.42 25.81 23.83
CA ALA A 624 7.91 24.49 24.20
C ALA A 624 7.51 24.43 25.68
N GLU A 625 8.23 25.12 26.56
CA GLU A 625 7.97 25.17 28.01
C GLU A 625 6.78 26.06 28.38
N LYS A 626 6.37 27.03 27.52
CA LYS A 626 5.25 27.91 27.82
C LYS A 626 3.87 27.26 27.74
N TYR A 627 3.73 26.17 27.09
CA TYR A 627 2.45 25.47 26.92
C TYR A 627 2.53 24.02 27.41
N GLU A 628 1.89 23.74 28.53
CA GLU A 628 1.67 22.39 29.08
C GLU A 628 0.20 21.99 28.85
N TYR A 629 -0.06 21.06 27.92
CA TYR A 629 -1.41 20.68 27.50
C TYR A 629 -2.26 20.12 28.64
N LYS A 630 -1.66 19.45 29.63
CA LYS A 630 -2.37 18.89 30.79
C LYS A 630 -3.04 19.98 31.63
N THR A 631 -2.37 21.12 31.79
CA THR A 631 -2.90 22.28 32.51
C THR A 631 -4.12 22.92 31.83
N TYR A 632 -4.14 22.85 30.50
CA TYR A 632 -5.15 23.51 29.66
C TYR A 632 -6.18 22.56 29.05
N TYR A 633 -6.17 21.30 29.43
CA TYR A 633 -7.01 20.28 28.81
C TYR A 633 -8.51 20.65 28.87
N GLY A 634 -9.17 20.62 27.72
CA GLY A 634 -10.59 20.90 27.54
C GLY A 634 -11.00 22.39 27.60
N GLN A 635 -10.03 23.30 27.78
CA GLN A 635 -10.30 24.73 27.79
C GLN A 635 -10.49 25.29 26.37
N GLU A 636 -11.05 26.52 26.32
CA GLU A 636 -11.21 27.28 25.08
C GLU A 636 -9.86 27.88 24.62
N LEU A 637 -9.50 27.73 23.34
CA LEU A 637 -8.24 28.21 22.77
C LEU A 637 -7.97 29.71 23.05
N PHE A 638 -9.02 30.57 23.04
CA PHE A 638 -8.81 31.99 23.28
C PHE A 638 -8.34 32.30 24.72
N LYS A 639 -8.75 31.50 25.74
CA LYS A 639 -8.25 31.62 27.11
C LYS A 639 -6.79 31.19 27.18
N ILE A 640 -6.46 30.08 26.54
CA ILE A 640 -5.08 29.57 26.47
C ILE A 640 -4.16 30.61 25.81
N ARG A 641 -4.59 31.18 24.69
CA ARG A 641 -3.84 32.26 24.01
C ARG A 641 -3.58 33.45 24.92
N ARG A 642 -4.59 33.87 25.69
CA ARG A 642 -4.44 34.98 26.63
C ARG A 642 -3.43 34.68 27.74
N ASP A 643 -3.51 33.50 28.32
CA ASP A 643 -2.67 33.12 29.46
C ASP A 643 -1.21 32.93 29.00
N ILE A 644 -0.99 32.27 27.86
CA ILE A 644 0.34 32.11 27.25
C ILE A 644 0.91 33.46 26.82
N LYS A 645 0.05 34.39 26.30
CA LYS A 645 0.51 35.74 25.91
C LYS A 645 1.07 36.48 27.11
N GLN A 646 0.45 36.34 28.29
CA GLN A 646 0.95 36.97 29.49
C GLN A 646 2.32 36.40 29.89
N LEU A 647 2.48 35.09 29.89
CA LEU A 647 3.77 34.44 30.21
C LEU A 647 4.90 34.89 29.28
N ILE A 648 4.63 34.91 27.98
CA ILE A 648 5.62 35.34 26.97
C ILE A 648 5.92 36.83 27.13
N LYS A 649 4.88 37.65 27.42
CA LYS A 649 5.04 39.08 27.61
C LYS A 649 5.91 39.40 28.81
N ASP A 650 5.70 38.71 29.96
CA ASP A 650 6.50 38.89 31.16
C ASP A 650 7.98 38.63 30.90
N ASP A 651 8.31 37.53 30.20
CA ASP A 651 9.72 37.23 29.83
C ASP A 651 10.30 38.35 28.90
N ILE A 652 9.54 38.81 27.92
CA ILE A 652 9.99 39.86 26.99
C ILE A 652 10.13 41.21 27.72
N ASP A 653 9.27 41.55 28.69
CA ASP A 653 9.40 42.76 29.51
C ASP A 653 10.64 42.70 30.41
N ASP A 654 10.98 41.50 30.90
CA ASP A 654 12.23 41.29 31.66
C ASP A 654 13.48 41.52 30.77
N VAL A 655 13.45 41.07 29.53
CA VAL A 655 14.52 41.33 28.54
C VAL A 655 14.59 42.85 28.24
N ALA A 656 13.45 43.48 28.01
CA ALA A 656 13.39 44.92 27.75
C ALA A 656 13.97 45.73 28.91
N ALA A 657 13.64 45.41 30.17
CA ALA A 657 14.16 46.03 31.38
C ALA A 657 15.68 45.88 31.50
N LYS A 658 16.26 44.75 31.12
CA LYS A 658 17.71 44.47 31.16
C LYS A 658 18.50 45.15 30.06
N THR A 659 17.91 45.26 28.88
CA THR A 659 18.64 45.67 27.66
C THR A 659 18.30 47.08 27.20
N GLY A 660 17.17 47.66 27.62
CA GLY A 660 16.68 48.99 27.15
C GLY A 660 16.16 48.98 25.71
N ILE A 661 16.03 47.80 25.05
CA ILE A 661 15.55 47.66 23.68
C ILE A 661 14.05 47.93 23.60
N VAL A 662 13.64 48.78 22.64
CA VAL A 662 12.24 49.14 22.46
C VAL A 662 11.45 48.08 21.63
N ARG A 663 10.15 48.00 21.87
CA ARG A 663 9.26 47.15 21.09
C ARG A 663 8.98 47.69 19.70
N GLY A 664 8.79 46.84 18.75
CA GLY A 664 8.44 47.15 17.36
C GLY A 664 8.10 45.90 16.56
N SER A 665 7.52 46.07 15.37
CA SER A 665 7.18 44.95 14.48
C SER A 665 8.41 44.22 14.01
N LEU A 666 8.39 42.87 14.07
CA LEU A 666 9.46 41.96 13.67
C LEU A 666 9.08 41.18 12.40
N GLY A 667 10.06 40.97 11.53
CA GLY A 667 9.94 40.02 10.44
C GLY A 667 10.34 38.59 10.88
N ALA A 668 10.09 37.61 10.02
CA ALA A 668 10.41 36.21 10.31
C ALA A 668 11.86 35.98 10.75
N LYS A 669 12.84 36.66 10.13
CA LYS A 669 14.25 36.57 10.49
C LYS A 669 14.53 37.09 11.91
N GLN A 670 13.91 38.22 12.27
CA GLN A 670 14.10 38.84 13.58
C GLN A 670 13.41 38.01 14.69
N LEU A 671 12.22 37.44 14.42
CA LEU A 671 11.55 36.47 15.31
C LEU A 671 12.43 35.24 15.55
N LEU A 672 13.03 34.68 14.49
CA LEU A 672 13.96 33.56 14.63
C LEU A 672 15.19 33.94 15.49
N SER A 673 15.78 35.12 15.29
CA SER A 673 16.91 35.60 16.10
C SER A 673 16.51 35.74 17.58
N LEU A 674 15.31 36.24 17.85
CA LEU A 674 14.76 36.31 19.23
C LEU A 674 14.65 34.91 19.84
N LEU A 675 14.10 33.93 19.13
CA LEU A 675 13.96 32.56 19.63
C LEU A 675 15.32 31.94 19.95
N ILE A 676 16.29 32.11 19.05
CA ILE A 676 17.67 31.65 19.28
C ILE A 676 18.29 32.29 20.53
N TYR A 677 18.07 33.60 20.72
CA TYR A 677 18.50 34.29 21.94
C TYR A 677 17.83 33.72 23.22
N MET A 678 16.50 33.54 23.20
CA MET A 678 15.76 33.05 24.36
C MET A 678 16.20 31.63 24.73
N ASP A 679 16.37 30.75 23.73
CA ASP A 679 16.81 29.38 23.93
C ASP A 679 18.25 29.30 24.43
N ALA A 680 19.16 30.14 23.93
CA ALA A 680 20.55 30.26 24.39
C ALA A 680 20.62 30.76 25.84
N SER A 681 19.75 31.71 26.20
CA SER A 681 19.66 32.25 27.56
C SER A 681 19.26 31.18 28.58
N LEU A 682 18.42 30.20 28.22
CA LEU A 682 18.10 29.06 29.08
C LEU A 682 19.33 28.18 29.38
N GLN A 683 20.30 28.15 28.45
CA GLN A 683 21.53 27.37 28.56
C GLN A 683 22.68 28.21 29.17
N GLY A 684 22.44 29.51 29.46
CA GLY A 684 23.47 30.42 29.93
C GLY A 684 24.47 30.87 28.87
N GLU A 685 24.10 30.73 27.60
CA GLU A 685 24.89 31.19 26.44
C GLU A 685 24.50 32.62 26.06
N GLU A 686 25.48 33.43 25.66
CA GLU A 686 25.24 34.75 25.10
C GLU A 686 25.05 34.73 23.58
N ARG A 687 23.97 35.34 23.10
CA ARG A 687 23.64 35.52 21.66
C ARG A 687 23.21 36.97 21.42
N GLU A 688 23.26 37.38 20.18
CA GLU A 688 22.81 38.74 19.80
C GLU A 688 21.28 38.83 19.80
N LEU A 689 20.75 39.88 20.44
CA LEU A 689 19.34 40.23 20.36
C LEU A 689 19.01 40.93 19.03
N PRO A 690 17.76 40.81 18.56
CA PRO A 690 17.30 41.67 17.47
C PRO A 690 17.27 43.16 17.91
N GLU A 691 17.35 44.09 16.95
CA GLU A 691 17.32 45.54 17.21
C GLU A 691 16.07 46.05 17.90
N ARG A 692 15.00 45.26 17.84
CA ARG A 692 13.71 45.56 18.46
C ARG A 692 13.16 44.29 19.12
N LEU A 693 12.36 44.51 20.19
CA LEU A 693 11.58 43.46 20.83
C LEU A 693 10.15 43.35 20.21
N PRO A 694 9.45 42.20 20.36
CA PRO A 694 8.17 41.96 19.72
C PRO A 694 7.11 43.02 19.99
N SER A 695 6.35 43.40 18.97
CA SER A 695 5.09 44.13 19.08
C SER A 695 3.98 43.22 19.66
N ASP A 696 2.81 43.79 19.96
CA ASP A 696 1.64 42.97 20.43
C ASP A 696 1.14 41.97 19.38
N GLU A 697 1.29 42.28 18.08
CA GLU A 697 0.98 41.36 16.98
C GLU A 697 2.00 40.21 16.92
N ASP A 698 3.30 40.53 17.11
CA ASP A 698 4.34 39.52 17.13
C ASP A 698 4.22 38.60 18.34
N LEU A 699 3.75 39.13 19.49
CA LEU A 699 3.40 38.29 20.65
C LEU A 699 2.29 37.29 20.33
N ASP A 700 1.27 37.67 19.56
CA ASP A 700 0.22 36.75 19.13
C ASP A 700 0.78 35.64 18.21
N THR A 701 1.77 35.97 17.38
CA THR A 701 2.49 34.98 16.58
C THR A 701 3.28 34.00 17.46
N LEU A 702 4.06 34.50 18.43
CA LEU A 702 4.81 33.68 19.39
C LEU A 702 3.89 32.78 20.21
N VAL A 703 2.72 33.28 20.61
CA VAL A 703 1.68 32.49 21.31
C VAL A 703 1.21 31.32 20.46
N ASN A 704 0.88 31.57 19.17
CA ASN A 704 0.45 30.50 18.28
C ASN A 704 1.59 29.50 18.02
N MET A 705 2.84 29.97 17.97
CA MET A 705 4.02 29.09 17.87
C MET A 705 4.19 28.24 19.13
N ALA A 706 4.06 28.80 20.31
CA ALA A 706 4.15 28.07 21.57
C ALA A 706 3.09 26.96 21.65
N ILE A 707 1.87 27.23 21.20
CA ILE A 707 0.77 26.25 21.24
C ILE A 707 0.95 25.19 20.16
N ALA A 708 1.27 25.57 18.93
CA ALA A 708 1.05 24.71 17.77
C ALA A 708 2.05 24.84 16.61
N SER A 709 3.23 25.48 16.81
CA SER A 709 4.26 25.39 15.75
C SER A 709 4.63 23.93 15.49
N PRO A 710 4.67 23.46 14.23
CA PRO A 710 5.00 22.07 13.92
C PRO A 710 6.32 21.60 14.53
N ALA A 711 7.38 22.42 14.49
CA ALA A 711 8.67 22.06 15.07
C ALA A 711 8.61 21.97 16.62
N VAL A 712 7.91 22.91 17.26
CA VAL A 712 7.74 22.92 18.73
C VAL A 712 6.90 21.71 19.18
N CYS A 713 5.85 21.38 18.45
CA CYS A 713 5.02 20.21 18.73
C CYS A 713 5.79 18.89 18.54
N LEU A 714 6.61 18.80 17.51
CA LEU A 714 7.50 17.64 17.32
C LEU A 714 8.53 17.51 18.44
N TYR A 715 9.13 18.62 18.87
CA TYR A 715 10.07 18.63 19.99
C TYR A 715 9.40 18.07 21.27
N ARG A 716 8.15 18.48 21.58
CA ARG A 716 7.40 17.91 22.72
C ARG A 716 7.10 16.42 22.51
N ALA A 717 6.66 16.05 21.32
CA ALA A 717 6.30 14.66 21.01
C ALA A 717 7.50 13.69 21.06
N LEU A 718 8.73 14.18 20.91
CA LEU A 718 9.98 13.41 21.02
C LEU A 718 10.51 13.37 22.45
N ASP A 719 9.63 13.34 23.47
CA ASP A 719 9.97 13.31 24.90
C ASP A 719 10.71 12.05 25.35
N ASP A 720 10.69 10.99 24.56
CA ASP A 720 11.42 9.74 24.72
C ASP A 720 12.89 9.81 24.25
N VAL A 721 13.31 10.89 23.60
CA VAL A 721 14.72 11.12 23.22
C VAL A 721 15.40 11.91 24.34
N GLU A 722 16.25 11.24 25.10
CA GLU A 722 16.94 11.83 26.28
C GLU A 722 17.98 12.89 25.88
N ASP A 723 18.69 12.70 24.75
CA ASP A 723 19.66 13.68 24.24
C ASP A 723 18.92 14.91 23.67
N SER A 724 19.05 16.04 24.35
CA SER A 724 18.38 17.30 23.98
C SER A 724 18.85 17.85 22.63
N VAL A 725 20.10 17.67 22.26
CA VAL A 725 20.66 18.13 20.98
C VAL A 725 20.09 17.29 19.83
N LEU A 726 20.10 15.97 19.99
CA LEU A 726 19.49 15.05 19.02
C LEU A 726 17.99 15.30 18.89
N ARG A 727 17.30 15.53 19.99
CA ARG A 727 15.86 15.84 20.00
C ARG A 727 15.52 17.10 19.20
N ILE A 728 16.31 18.17 19.35
CA ILE A 728 16.19 19.42 18.57
C ILE A 728 16.45 19.15 17.08
N GLU A 729 17.53 18.40 16.77
CA GLU A 729 17.89 18.08 15.37
C GLU A 729 16.82 17.24 14.67
N LEU A 730 16.31 16.20 15.33
CA LEU A 730 15.24 15.36 14.82
C LEU A 730 13.95 16.15 14.59
N ALA A 731 13.54 16.99 15.55
CA ALA A 731 12.34 17.80 15.41
C ALA A 731 12.47 18.79 14.26
N ARG A 732 13.62 19.47 14.13
CA ARG A 732 13.89 20.42 13.05
C ARG A 732 13.88 19.76 11.69
N THR A 733 14.62 18.66 11.53
CA THR A 733 14.78 17.95 10.25
C THR A 733 13.45 17.35 9.81
N CYS A 734 12.72 16.71 10.72
CA CYS A 734 11.39 16.18 10.46
C CYS A 734 10.42 17.29 10.02
N CYS A 735 10.41 18.44 10.72
CA CYS A 735 9.54 19.55 10.38
C CYS A 735 9.83 20.11 8.98
N ASP A 736 11.10 20.33 8.63
CA ASP A 736 11.47 20.89 7.31
C ASP A 736 11.12 19.92 6.17
N GLN A 737 11.45 18.64 6.32
CA GLN A 737 11.19 17.62 5.29
C GLN A 737 9.69 17.35 5.09
N SER A 738 8.91 17.33 6.16
CA SER A 738 7.50 16.93 6.15
C SER A 738 6.56 18.13 6.12
N PHE A 739 6.46 18.88 7.18
CA PHE A 739 5.43 19.92 7.36
C PHE A 739 5.67 21.18 6.55
N VAL A 740 6.90 21.69 6.52
CA VAL A 740 7.26 22.84 5.65
C VAL A 740 7.02 22.46 4.19
N SER A 741 7.41 21.25 3.80
CA SER A 741 7.15 20.74 2.45
C SER A 741 5.64 20.63 2.18
N MET A 742 4.84 20.13 3.13
CA MET A 742 3.37 20.04 3.01
C MET A 742 2.73 21.41 2.82
N PHE A 743 3.07 22.40 3.65
CA PHE A 743 2.50 23.75 3.57
C PHE A 743 2.93 24.53 2.32
N ASN A 744 4.03 24.13 1.67
CA ASN A 744 4.51 24.71 0.40
C ASN A 744 3.93 24.05 -0.86
N ARG A 745 3.07 23.04 -0.74
CA ARG A 745 2.41 22.46 -1.92
C ARG A 745 1.34 23.39 -2.47
N PRO A 746 1.13 23.46 -3.79
CA PRO A 746 0.12 24.33 -4.41
C PRO A 746 -1.28 24.11 -3.85
N GLU A 747 -1.67 22.83 -3.64
CA GLU A 747 -2.96 22.45 -3.08
C GLU A 747 -3.13 22.93 -1.62
N SER A 748 -2.10 22.85 -0.80
CA SER A 748 -2.13 23.34 0.59
C SER A 748 -2.26 24.87 0.62
N ARG A 749 -1.60 25.55 -0.31
CA ARG A 749 -1.69 26.99 -0.47
C ARG A 749 -3.10 27.44 -0.79
N SER A 750 -3.75 26.78 -1.75
CA SER A 750 -5.13 27.09 -2.10
C SER A 750 -6.08 26.88 -0.91
N ILE A 751 -5.81 25.87 -0.08
CA ILE A 751 -6.56 25.64 1.16
C ILE A 751 -6.35 26.78 2.15
N MET A 752 -5.10 27.20 2.38
CA MET A 752 -4.79 28.30 3.28
C MET A 752 -5.48 29.60 2.82
N ASP A 753 -5.40 29.90 1.53
CA ASP A 753 -6.09 31.05 0.94
C ASP A 753 -7.61 30.97 1.16
N ALA A 754 -8.22 29.80 0.98
CA ALA A 754 -9.65 29.60 1.20
C ALA A 754 -10.08 29.71 2.68
N VAL A 755 -9.24 29.29 3.61
CA VAL A 755 -9.50 29.37 5.07
C VAL A 755 -9.39 30.78 5.59
N PHE A 756 -8.44 31.56 5.08
CA PHE A 756 -8.15 32.91 5.58
C PHE A 756 -8.76 34.01 4.70
N GLU A 757 -9.52 33.68 3.67
CA GLU A 757 -10.18 34.66 2.81
C GLU A 757 -11.11 35.56 3.63
N GLY A 758 -10.99 36.88 3.40
CA GLY A 758 -11.82 37.87 4.08
C GLY A 758 -11.45 38.17 5.54
N ARG A 759 -10.49 37.48 6.13
CA ARG A 759 -9.94 37.83 7.44
C ARG A 759 -9.03 39.06 7.30
N ARG A 760 -9.33 40.16 8.01
CA ARG A 760 -8.49 41.37 8.02
C ARG A 760 -7.17 41.10 8.73
N GLY A 761 -6.06 41.67 8.21
CA GLY A 761 -4.75 41.67 8.88
C GLY A 761 -3.72 40.68 8.32
N PHE A 762 -4.07 39.83 7.34
CA PHE A 762 -3.09 38.91 6.74
C PHE A 762 -2.48 39.51 5.47
N SER A 763 -1.17 39.78 5.52
CA SER A 763 -0.38 40.17 4.35
C SER A 763 0.26 38.94 3.69
N GLU A 764 0.61 39.08 2.41
CA GLU A 764 1.35 38.05 1.67
C GLU A 764 2.72 37.74 2.28
N GLU A 765 3.30 38.71 2.96
CA GLU A 765 4.62 38.63 3.58
C GLU A 765 4.61 37.80 4.88
N LYS A 766 3.43 37.56 5.49
CA LYS A 766 3.28 36.86 6.77
C LYS A 766 2.55 35.52 6.65
N HIS A 767 2.81 34.76 5.58
CA HIS A 767 2.16 33.47 5.36
C HIS A 767 2.41 32.46 6.51
N TYR A 768 3.57 32.50 7.15
CA TYR A 768 3.92 31.67 8.30
C TYR A 768 2.94 31.85 9.48
N GLU A 769 2.38 33.04 9.70
CA GLU A 769 1.37 33.27 10.73
C GLU A 769 0.10 32.47 10.46
N GLN A 770 -0.32 32.41 9.20
CA GLN A 770 -1.46 31.59 8.78
C GLN A 770 -1.21 30.10 9.08
N VAL A 771 0.02 29.60 8.86
CA VAL A 771 0.38 28.22 9.20
C VAL A 771 0.22 27.97 10.70
N PHE A 772 0.73 28.82 11.56
CA PHE A 772 0.63 28.63 13.01
C PHE A 772 -0.81 28.70 13.50
N ILE A 773 -1.65 29.61 12.98
CA ILE A 773 -3.06 29.69 13.32
C ILE A 773 -3.81 28.44 12.85
N TYR A 774 -3.54 27.95 11.65
CA TYR A 774 -4.15 26.74 11.13
C TYR A 774 -3.78 25.53 11.97
N CYS A 775 -2.53 25.41 12.40
CA CYS A 775 -2.07 24.37 13.31
C CYS A 775 -2.74 24.45 14.68
N ALA A 776 -2.88 25.67 15.26
CA ALA A 776 -3.56 25.88 16.53
C ALA A 776 -5.05 25.52 16.41
N ASP A 777 -5.75 25.99 15.38
CA ASP A 777 -7.15 25.66 15.13
C ASP A 777 -7.36 24.15 14.89
N GLY A 778 -6.33 23.43 14.41
CA GLY A 778 -6.32 22.00 14.12
C GLY A 778 -5.86 21.08 15.25
N ASN A 779 -5.63 21.59 16.47
CA ASN A 779 -5.10 20.80 17.59
C ASN A 779 -3.85 19.99 17.22
N PHE A 780 -2.88 20.66 16.59
CA PHE A 780 -1.75 19.99 15.97
C PHE A 780 -0.94 19.11 16.93
N GLN A 781 -0.69 19.57 18.18
CA GLN A 781 -0.02 18.78 19.20
C GLN A 781 -0.76 17.46 19.47
N SER A 782 -2.08 17.55 19.71
CA SER A 782 -2.88 16.35 19.97
C SER A 782 -2.88 15.38 18.79
N MET A 783 -2.91 15.89 17.56
CA MET A 783 -2.85 15.05 16.35
C MET A 783 -1.51 14.32 16.24
N ILE A 784 -0.39 14.98 16.54
CA ILE A 784 0.95 14.36 16.52
C ILE A 784 1.08 13.29 17.60
N ASP A 785 0.63 13.59 18.83
CA ASP A 785 0.71 12.66 19.95
C ASP A 785 -0.20 11.44 19.75
N GLU A 786 -1.40 11.63 19.19
CA GLU A 786 -2.30 10.54 18.79
C GLU A 786 -1.65 9.65 17.74
N TYR A 787 -0.95 10.23 16.76
CA TYR A 787 -0.28 9.48 15.71
C TYR A 787 0.92 8.69 16.25
N LYS A 788 1.74 9.31 17.12
CA LYS A 788 2.83 8.60 17.83
C LYS A 788 2.30 7.40 18.62
N PHE A 789 1.22 7.60 19.39
CA PHE A 789 0.57 6.54 20.14
C PHE A 789 0.05 5.40 19.25
N ALA A 790 -0.58 5.74 18.13
CA ALA A 790 -1.12 4.74 17.19
C ALA A 790 -0.03 3.89 16.55
N LEU A 791 1.14 4.46 16.27
CA LEU A 791 2.29 3.74 15.71
C LEU A 791 2.99 2.85 16.74
N GLY A 792 2.95 3.22 18.02
CA GLY A 792 3.74 2.59 19.08
C GLY A 792 5.25 2.71 18.86
N GLY A 793 5.68 3.70 18.05
CA GLY A 793 7.07 4.01 17.73
C GLY A 793 7.66 5.07 18.64
N ALA A 794 8.98 5.16 18.71
CA ALA A 794 9.73 6.10 19.51
C ALA A 794 10.89 6.70 18.70
N GLY A 795 11.33 7.90 19.07
CA GLY A 795 12.52 8.55 18.55
C GLY A 795 12.61 8.60 17.03
N GLU A 796 13.68 8.05 16.47
CA GLU A 796 13.98 8.05 15.03
C GLU A 796 12.94 7.27 14.21
N ASP A 797 12.40 6.15 14.72
CA ASP A 797 11.39 5.36 14.04
C ASP A 797 10.10 6.18 13.84
N PHE A 798 9.75 7.02 14.81
CA PHE A 798 8.59 7.91 14.70
C PHE A 798 8.82 8.99 13.64
N VAL A 799 10.02 9.57 13.58
CA VAL A 799 10.41 10.57 12.56
C VAL A 799 10.36 9.97 11.16
N GLU A 800 10.90 8.75 10.96
CA GLU A 800 10.83 8.01 9.70
C GLU A 800 9.36 7.79 9.28
N ALA A 801 8.52 7.35 10.22
CA ALA A 801 7.10 7.13 9.96
C ALA A 801 6.34 8.41 9.57
N ILE A 802 6.65 9.56 10.16
CA ILE A 802 6.09 10.85 9.74
C ILE A 802 6.53 11.16 8.30
N ASN A 803 7.81 11.06 7.99
CA ASN A 803 8.34 11.36 6.66
C ASN A 803 7.69 10.47 5.58
N ASP A 804 7.46 9.21 5.86
CA ASP A 804 6.78 8.24 4.98
C ASP A 804 5.27 8.46 4.88
N SER A 805 4.67 9.26 5.75
CA SER A 805 3.21 9.46 5.79
C SER A 805 2.71 10.54 4.82
N PHE A 806 3.58 11.23 4.11
CA PHE A 806 3.19 12.27 3.16
C PHE A 806 3.16 11.75 1.72
N LEU A 807 1.95 11.52 1.21
CA LEU A 807 1.76 11.16 -0.19
C LEU A 807 2.23 12.32 -1.10
N GLN A 808 3.12 12.02 -2.03
CA GLN A 808 3.46 12.95 -3.09
C GLN A 808 2.31 13.07 -4.08
N THR A 809 1.93 14.30 -4.43
CA THR A 809 0.92 14.56 -5.47
C THR A 809 1.32 13.88 -6.76
N SER A 810 0.44 13.06 -7.29
CA SER A 810 0.68 12.35 -8.54
C SER A 810 -0.28 12.83 -9.62
N ASN A 811 0.13 12.70 -10.87
CA ASN A 811 -0.65 13.11 -12.03
C ASN A 811 -1.03 11.88 -12.85
N LEU A 812 -2.33 11.53 -12.88
CA LEU A 812 -2.83 10.40 -13.64
C LEU A 812 -3.39 10.87 -15.01
N PRO A 813 -2.97 10.23 -16.11
CA PRO A 813 -3.48 10.60 -17.45
C PRO A 813 -4.92 10.14 -17.62
N TYR A 814 -5.71 10.93 -18.34
CA TYR A 814 -7.05 10.55 -18.80
C TYR A 814 -7.24 10.90 -20.28
N VAL A 815 -8.20 10.27 -20.93
CA VAL A 815 -8.55 10.54 -22.31
C VAL A 815 -9.63 11.60 -22.34
N SER A 816 -9.29 12.88 -22.63
CA SER A 816 -10.34 13.89 -22.83
C SER A 816 -11.03 13.71 -24.17
N GLN A 817 -12.23 14.29 -24.31
CA GLN A 817 -12.96 14.27 -25.57
C GLN A 817 -12.12 14.87 -26.71
N GLU A 818 -11.43 15.97 -26.45
CA GLU A 818 -10.56 16.67 -27.39
C GLU A 818 -9.36 15.81 -27.79
N PHE A 819 -8.71 15.18 -26.80
CA PHE A 819 -7.58 14.29 -27.04
C PHE A 819 -7.98 13.06 -27.87
N TYR A 820 -9.11 12.43 -27.53
CA TYR A 820 -9.62 11.28 -28.28
C TYR A 820 -9.96 11.64 -29.72
N ARG A 821 -10.58 12.79 -29.93
CA ARG A 821 -10.85 13.28 -31.29
C ARG A 821 -9.59 13.57 -32.09
N ALA A 822 -8.59 14.18 -31.46
CA ALA A 822 -7.31 14.51 -32.08
C ALA A 822 -6.49 13.26 -32.47
N SER A 823 -6.66 12.14 -31.76
CA SER A 823 -5.95 10.90 -32.07
C SER A 823 -6.25 10.29 -33.45
N PHE A 824 -7.32 10.74 -34.08
CA PHE A 824 -7.73 10.32 -35.44
C PHE A 824 -7.47 11.39 -36.52
N THR A 825 -6.67 12.40 -36.22
CA THR A 825 -6.27 13.47 -37.16
C THR A 825 -4.80 13.31 -37.57
N ASP A 826 -4.42 14.03 -38.63
CA ASP A 826 -3.01 14.06 -39.10
C ASP A 826 -2.05 14.73 -38.09
N LYS A 827 -2.59 15.47 -37.12
CA LYS A 827 -1.83 16.12 -36.03
C LYS A 827 -2.37 15.67 -34.68
N PRO A 828 -2.03 14.43 -34.22
CA PRO A 828 -2.47 13.95 -32.92
C PRO A 828 -1.81 14.76 -31.80
N MET A 829 -2.52 14.96 -30.70
CA MET A 829 -1.93 15.54 -29.49
C MET A 829 -0.86 14.60 -28.95
N LYS A 830 0.34 15.12 -28.70
CA LYS A 830 1.50 14.31 -28.26
C LYS A 830 1.27 13.64 -26.88
N ARG A 831 0.52 14.25 -25.97
CA ARG A 831 0.31 13.77 -24.61
C ARG A 831 -1.15 13.91 -24.17
N ALA A 832 -1.65 12.89 -23.48
CA ALA A 832 -2.96 12.95 -22.81
C ALA A 832 -2.92 13.93 -21.62
N PRO A 833 -4.01 14.69 -21.39
CA PRO A 833 -4.12 15.54 -20.21
C PRO A 833 -4.09 14.70 -18.94
N ARG A 834 -3.72 15.30 -17.82
CA ARG A 834 -3.54 14.61 -16.54
C ARG A 834 -4.34 15.31 -15.43
N LEU A 835 -4.87 14.52 -14.51
CA LEU A 835 -5.51 15.00 -13.28
C LEU A 835 -4.60 14.77 -12.08
N ARG A 836 -4.54 15.77 -11.21
CA ARG A 836 -3.81 15.69 -9.93
C ARG A 836 -4.53 14.75 -8.97
N VAL A 837 -3.75 13.99 -8.20
CA VAL A 837 -4.25 13.03 -7.22
C VAL A 837 -3.56 13.33 -5.90
N HIS A 838 -4.30 13.83 -4.92
CA HIS A 838 -3.79 14.22 -3.61
C HIS A 838 -4.81 14.08 -2.46
N PHE A 839 -6.10 14.36 -2.70
CA PHE A 839 -7.17 14.20 -1.69
C PHE A 839 -7.61 12.73 -1.58
N ALA A 840 -7.64 12.06 -2.70
CA ALA A 840 -7.92 10.64 -2.80
C ALA A 840 -6.76 9.92 -3.49
N ALA A 841 -6.56 8.62 -3.22
CA ALA A 841 -5.56 7.81 -3.86
C ALA A 841 -6.15 6.48 -4.36
N GLY A 842 -5.52 5.90 -5.38
CA GLY A 842 -5.82 4.54 -5.84
C GLY A 842 -4.72 3.59 -5.39
N TYR A 843 -5.11 2.46 -4.83
CA TYR A 843 -4.22 1.37 -4.46
C TYR A 843 -4.34 0.25 -5.48
N PHE A 844 -3.27 0.00 -6.24
CA PHE A 844 -3.23 -0.95 -7.34
C PHE A 844 -2.18 -2.02 -7.10
N ASP A 845 -2.34 -3.18 -7.73
CA ASP A 845 -1.30 -4.21 -7.76
C ASP A 845 0.00 -3.68 -8.37
N ALA A 846 1.07 -3.84 -7.64
CA ALA A 846 2.41 -3.48 -8.11
C ALA A 846 2.90 -4.56 -9.08
N LYS A 847 2.85 -4.29 -10.38
CA LYS A 847 3.65 -5.07 -11.34
C LYS A 847 5.13 -4.80 -11.03
N THR A 848 5.72 -5.75 -10.39
CA THR A 848 7.14 -6.12 -10.16
C THR A 848 8.27 -5.15 -10.55
N SER A 849 8.21 -3.85 -10.23
CA SER A 849 9.40 -3.01 -10.19
C SER A 849 9.55 -2.40 -8.79
N ASP A 850 10.77 -2.31 -8.27
CA ASP A 850 11.06 -1.78 -6.93
C ASP A 850 10.46 -0.39 -6.71
N LYS A 851 10.50 0.48 -7.72
CA LYS A 851 9.87 1.81 -7.68
C LYS A 851 8.34 1.74 -7.53
N THR A 852 7.68 0.73 -8.06
CA THR A 852 6.23 0.56 -7.96
C THR A 852 5.85 0.04 -6.57
N ILE A 853 6.63 -0.88 -6.01
CA ILE A 853 6.45 -1.42 -4.65
C ILE A 853 6.60 -0.31 -3.62
N GLN A 854 7.64 0.53 -3.74
CA GLN A 854 7.87 1.67 -2.86
C GLN A 854 6.71 2.67 -2.91
N ARG A 855 6.18 2.95 -4.10
CA ARG A 855 5.02 3.84 -4.27
C ARG A 855 3.75 3.29 -3.62
N VAL A 856 3.51 2.00 -3.71
CA VAL A 856 2.36 1.32 -3.10
C VAL A 856 2.45 1.38 -1.57
N ASN A 857 3.64 1.16 -1.01
CA ASN A 857 3.89 1.30 0.43
C ASN A 857 3.67 2.73 0.91
N ASN A 858 4.13 3.74 0.17
CA ASN A 858 3.92 5.15 0.51
C ASN A 858 2.43 5.53 0.54
N VAL A 859 1.61 5.02 -0.41
CA VAL A 859 0.15 5.23 -0.39
C VAL A 859 -0.48 4.62 0.87
N ARG A 860 -0.06 3.41 1.25
CA ARG A 860 -0.55 2.75 2.46
C ARG A 860 -0.17 3.53 3.73
N ASN A 861 1.11 3.90 3.87
CA ASN A 861 1.60 4.65 5.03
C ASN A 861 0.87 6.00 5.15
N ALA A 862 0.71 6.72 4.04
CA ALA A 862 -0.05 7.96 4.01
C ALA A 862 -1.53 7.77 4.38
N PHE A 863 -2.18 6.68 3.94
CA PHE A 863 -3.57 6.42 4.32
C PHE A 863 -3.72 6.03 5.80
N ASN A 864 -2.74 5.37 6.38
CA ASN A 864 -2.69 5.02 7.81
C ASN A 864 -2.14 6.14 8.71
N SER A 865 -1.97 7.34 8.20
CA SER A 865 -1.59 8.54 8.93
C SER A 865 -2.78 9.50 9.05
N PRO A 866 -2.73 10.55 9.86
CA PRO A 866 -3.78 11.57 9.88
C PRO A 866 -3.84 12.42 8.60
N PHE A 867 -2.77 12.44 7.79
CA PHE A 867 -2.63 13.29 6.61
C PHE A 867 -3.36 12.75 5.38
N ARG A 868 -3.42 13.54 4.30
CA ARG A 868 -3.99 13.06 3.01
C ARG A 868 -3.22 11.87 2.45
N PRO A 869 -3.87 10.93 1.77
CA PRO A 869 -5.22 10.99 1.21
C PRO A 869 -6.30 10.66 2.24
N PHE A 870 -7.50 11.24 2.07
CA PHE A 870 -8.66 10.94 2.93
C PHE A 870 -9.57 9.87 2.33
N VAL A 871 -9.42 9.57 1.06
CA VAL A 871 -10.12 8.49 0.38
C VAL A 871 -9.10 7.56 -0.26
N LEU A 872 -9.23 6.28 0.00
CA LEU A 872 -8.44 5.24 -0.67
C LEU A 872 -9.38 4.33 -1.43
N ALA A 873 -9.20 4.23 -2.73
CA ALA A 873 -9.93 3.29 -3.56
C ALA A 873 -9.04 2.12 -3.97
N THR A 874 -9.53 0.89 -3.81
CA THR A 874 -8.78 -0.32 -4.07
C THR A 874 -9.64 -1.42 -4.68
N THR A 875 -9.00 -2.41 -5.28
CA THR A 875 -9.63 -3.66 -5.71
C THR A 875 -9.51 -4.73 -4.61
N SER A 876 -9.75 -5.98 -4.96
CA SER A 876 -9.59 -7.13 -4.06
C SER A 876 -8.23 -7.22 -3.36
N VAL A 877 -7.17 -6.66 -3.94
CA VAL A 877 -5.84 -6.58 -3.33
C VAL A 877 -5.84 -5.85 -1.99
N GLY A 878 -6.65 -4.80 -1.88
CA GLY A 878 -6.79 -4.07 -0.61
C GLY A 878 -7.69 -4.76 0.43
N GLN A 879 -8.35 -5.86 0.07
CA GLN A 879 -9.19 -6.65 1.00
C GLN A 879 -8.36 -7.58 1.89
N GLU A 880 -7.08 -7.78 1.63
CA GLU A 880 -6.27 -8.84 2.19
C GLU A 880 -5.15 -8.34 3.06
N GLY A 881 -5.27 -8.63 4.35
CA GLY A 881 -4.16 -8.53 5.30
C GLY A 881 -3.50 -7.16 5.43
N LEU A 882 -3.98 -6.14 4.69
CA LEU A 882 -3.47 -4.79 4.76
C LEU A 882 -4.24 -4.03 5.83
N ASP A 883 -3.51 -3.49 6.79
CA ASP A 883 -4.10 -2.65 7.83
C ASP A 883 -4.39 -1.27 7.25
N PHE A 884 -5.69 -0.95 7.06
CA PHE A 884 -6.17 0.37 6.65
C PHE A 884 -7.08 1.03 7.68
N HIS A 885 -7.07 0.54 8.91
CA HIS A 885 -8.07 0.85 9.92
C HIS A 885 -7.67 1.96 10.90
N LEU A 886 -6.41 2.42 10.93
CA LEU A 886 -5.96 3.39 11.94
C LEU A 886 -6.79 4.68 11.93
N TYR A 887 -7.07 5.23 10.76
CA TYR A 887 -7.84 6.47 10.59
C TYR A 887 -9.10 6.30 9.75
N SER A 888 -9.41 5.09 9.27
CA SER A 888 -10.59 4.82 8.46
C SER A 888 -11.68 4.16 9.28
N ARG A 889 -12.85 4.80 9.35
CA ARG A 889 -14.07 4.27 9.99
C ARG A 889 -15.20 4.02 8.99
N LYS A 890 -15.01 4.43 7.73
CA LYS A 890 -16.00 4.32 6.67
C LYS A 890 -15.49 3.38 5.59
N VAL A 891 -16.32 2.39 5.23
CA VAL A 891 -16.07 1.46 4.13
C VAL A 891 -17.23 1.58 3.14
N VAL A 892 -16.90 1.76 1.87
CA VAL A 892 -17.85 1.84 0.77
C VAL A 892 -17.60 0.68 -0.18
N HIS A 893 -18.59 -0.17 -0.38
CA HIS A 893 -18.60 -1.17 -1.44
C HIS A 893 -19.14 -0.52 -2.71
N TRP A 894 -18.27 -0.19 -3.64
CA TRP A 894 -18.65 0.37 -4.93
C TRP A 894 -19.48 -0.60 -5.77
N ASN A 895 -19.12 -1.87 -5.71
CA ASN A 895 -19.88 -3.01 -6.20
C ASN A 895 -20.09 -3.96 -5.04
N LEU A 896 -21.30 -4.46 -4.82
CA LEU A 896 -21.51 -5.53 -3.87
C LEU A 896 -20.78 -6.78 -4.37
N PRO A 897 -19.91 -7.38 -3.57
CA PRO A 897 -19.33 -8.67 -3.90
C PRO A 897 -20.40 -9.73 -4.03
N ASN A 898 -20.21 -10.69 -4.91
CA ASN A 898 -21.13 -11.84 -5.04
C ASN A 898 -21.14 -12.73 -3.79
N ASN A 899 -20.05 -12.67 -3.02
CA ASN A 899 -19.88 -13.44 -1.79
C ASN A 899 -20.06 -12.54 -0.55
N PRO A 900 -21.07 -12.76 0.31
CA PRO A 900 -21.26 -12.01 1.56
C PRO A 900 -20.06 -12.06 2.52
N ILE A 901 -19.21 -13.07 2.42
CA ILE A 901 -17.98 -13.15 3.23
C ILE A 901 -17.06 -11.98 2.93
N ASP A 902 -16.93 -11.57 1.66
CA ASP A 902 -16.09 -10.45 1.29
C ASP A 902 -16.64 -9.14 1.87
N VAL A 903 -17.96 -9.01 2.04
CA VAL A 903 -18.57 -7.91 2.78
C VAL A 903 -18.22 -7.99 4.27
N GLY A 904 -18.34 -9.18 4.86
CA GLY A 904 -18.04 -9.42 6.28
C GLY A 904 -16.57 -9.26 6.65
N ARG A 905 -15.63 -9.60 5.75
CA ARG A 905 -14.19 -9.45 5.95
C ARG A 905 -13.80 -8.00 6.27
N ILE A 906 -14.42 -7.05 5.61
CA ILE A 906 -14.10 -5.63 5.72
C ILE A 906 -14.70 -5.02 6.99
N LEU A 907 -15.89 -5.45 7.39
CA LEU A 907 -16.64 -4.87 8.51
C LEU A 907 -16.14 -5.34 9.90
N ARG A 908 -15.43 -6.46 9.99
CA ARG A 908 -15.11 -7.12 11.27
C ARG A 908 -13.79 -6.71 11.91
N THR A 909 -13.15 -5.62 11.49
CA THR A 909 -11.84 -5.20 11.99
C THR A 909 -11.83 -4.56 13.39
N PHE A 910 -12.95 -4.45 14.11
CA PHE A 910 -13.03 -3.62 15.32
C PHE A 910 -13.52 -4.33 16.59
N LYS A 911 -12.69 -4.30 17.62
CA LYS A 911 -12.84 -4.55 19.09
C LYS A 911 -13.15 -5.97 19.59
N ILE A 912 -12.27 -6.43 20.49
CA ILE A 912 -12.30 -7.75 21.17
C ILE A 912 -12.54 -7.54 22.67
N LYS A 913 -13.49 -8.32 23.28
CA LYS A 913 -13.72 -8.44 24.73
C LYS A 913 -12.92 -9.59 25.36
N LYS A 914 -12.79 -9.56 26.67
CA LYS A 914 -11.74 -10.23 27.48
C LYS A 914 -12.00 -11.66 27.99
N ASN A 915 -12.97 -12.42 27.59
CA ASN A 915 -13.18 -13.79 28.17
C ASN A 915 -12.82 -14.87 27.16
N VAL A 916 -11.95 -15.79 27.60
CA VAL A 916 -11.48 -16.93 26.81
C VAL A 916 -12.02 -18.20 27.43
N GLU A 917 -12.74 -19.02 26.65
CA GLU A 917 -13.09 -20.38 27.00
C GLU A 917 -12.53 -21.35 25.96
N VAL A 918 -12.01 -22.47 26.42
CA VAL A 918 -11.58 -23.57 25.56
C VAL A 918 -12.56 -24.72 25.79
N THR A 919 -13.23 -25.13 24.71
CA THR A 919 -14.15 -26.28 24.77
C THR A 919 -13.38 -27.58 24.85
N ASP A 920 -14.06 -28.67 25.30
CA ASP A 920 -13.45 -30.01 25.40
C ASP A 920 -12.86 -30.49 24.05
N ASN A 921 -13.40 -30.03 22.93
CA ASN A 921 -12.92 -30.34 21.58
C ASN A 921 -11.77 -29.40 21.11
N GLY A 922 -11.29 -28.51 21.96
CA GLY A 922 -10.17 -27.59 21.63
C GLY A 922 -10.57 -26.34 20.84
N LYS A 923 -11.87 -26.04 20.68
CA LYS A 923 -12.35 -24.77 20.11
C LYS A 923 -12.18 -23.65 21.13
N ILE A 924 -11.60 -22.55 20.70
CA ILE A 924 -11.40 -21.35 21.53
C ILE A 924 -12.56 -20.37 21.27
N ILE A 925 -13.26 -19.95 22.33
CA ILE A 925 -14.38 -19.01 22.29
C ILE A 925 -14.00 -17.76 23.10
N ILE A 926 -14.23 -16.57 22.51
CA ILE A 926 -13.91 -15.26 23.11
C ILE A 926 -15.19 -14.55 23.53
#